data_7fb0095236035d3f9518b371d4f2be3d
#
_entry.id   7fb0095236035d3f9518b371d4f2be3d
#
_cell.length_a   1.000
_cell.length_b   1.000
_cell.length_c   1.000
_cell.angle_alpha   90.00
_cell.angle_beta   90.00
_cell.angle_gamma   90.00
#
_symmetry.space_group_name_H-M   'P 1'
#
loop_
_entity.id
_entity.type
_entity.pdbx_description
1 polymer ?
#
loop_
_entity_poly.entity_id
_entity_poly.type
_entity_poly.pdbx_seq_one_letter_code
_entity_poly.pdbx_strand_id
1 'polypeptide(L)'
;MNKNFKYKKHLAILLFQLVSMTISAQITGVVTDAQTGDTLLYPSASYKGNHVAVSGDAHGRYTIERHNGWYLTFSAVGYQSKRILIDAKTPSRLDIKLKPDSKQLNEVVVKEKRSKYSRKDNPAVELMRRVIAAKKRTDLKNHDFYQYDRYQKITLAMNDINPFELLDEGAIGKRKWLLDQVETCPYNGKLILPLSVDETVSKHLYRRDPKDEVEIVRGINSTGINHFIQTGDILNTILQDFFTDIDIYDDQIRLLHHQFTSPISKDAISFYRFYIEDTVFVDRDLCYHLQFIPNNQQDFGFRGELFILADSTLHVKRCDLTLPQRTDVNFVENMQVQQEYKRLPNGEWALSVDDMIVEMKVTDLISKAIVIRTTRLSDYDFSPISKQLFKGRVHKRHEADAMGRDEAFWNQYRTVELTKSESSMNAFIHRIEQLKGFKYVLFGLKALIENFVETSPSGKPSKFDIGPVNTTITRNFIDGFRFRLSGQTTANLNPHLFASGYVAYGLDSKKTYYKGELIYSFNKKEYLPRDFPKHALTFTSTYDVTSPSDRFIETDKDNVFTAFKWTKVDKMMFYNRQQLAYEREEEWGFKTTALLKTEENESTGSLPYFKMRTTEAKIELQLAPGRTFINTKQRRRPVNLEAPVITLSHTMGFDGFLGGQYKYNFTEASIFKRFWMKSWGKIDVYAKAGAQWNQVPYPLLIMPAANLSYIIQRETFNLINNMEFLNDRYASLDVKWDMSGKIFNRVPLLKHLKWREIIGAKMLWGDLTSKNNPFLEENQGNSVLMPFPEGCNVMDPKKPYVEVIAGVHNIFKILHVEYVRRLTYNDLPTAHKHGVRLMLHLAF
;
A
#
# COMPACT_ATOMS: atom_id res chain seq x y z
N MET A 1 -9.07 22.64 -79.70
CA MET A 1 -8.89 21.88 -78.40
C MET A 1 -7.92 22.60 -77.50
N ASN A 2 -7.91 23.93 -77.31
CA ASN A 2 -6.88 24.63 -76.54
C ASN A 2 -7.41 25.82 -75.68
N LYS A 3 -8.72 26.01 -75.55
CA LYS A 3 -9.28 27.05 -74.69
C LYS A 3 -9.72 26.55 -73.27
N ASN A 4 -10.05 25.28 -73.12
CA ASN A 4 -10.49 24.74 -71.86
C ASN A 4 -9.36 24.44 -70.82
N PHE A 5 -8.11 24.43 -71.24
CA PHE A 5 -6.95 24.19 -70.38
C PHE A 5 -6.47 25.44 -69.64
N LYS A 6 -6.68 26.63 -70.23
CA LYS A 6 -6.38 27.92 -69.53
C LYS A 6 -7.33 28.23 -68.38
N TYR A 7 -8.64 27.95 -68.52
CA TYR A 7 -9.61 28.21 -67.48
C TYR A 7 -9.45 27.29 -66.24
N LYS A 8 -9.11 26.00 -66.43
CA LYS A 8 -8.82 25.09 -65.36
C LYS A 8 -7.57 25.49 -64.56
N LYS A 9 -6.52 26.07 -65.24
CA LYS A 9 -5.33 26.58 -64.56
C LYS A 9 -5.63 27.83 -63.74
N HIS A 10 -6.44 28.73 -64.22
CA HIS A 10 -6.80 29.94 -63.49
C HIS A 10 -7.79 29.65 -62.32
N LEU A 11 -8.69 28.67 -62.50
CA LEU A 11 -9.59 28.21 -61.43
C LEU A 11 -8.79 27.47 -60.33
N ALA A 12 -7.78 26.64 -60.67
CA ALA A 12 -6.92 25.99 -59.72
C ALA A 12 -6.03 26.98 -58.95
N ILE A 13 -5.54 28.02 -59.63
CA ILE A 13 -4.76 29.09 -58.97
C ILE A 13 -5.67 29.95 -58.05
N LEU A 14 -6.89 30.23 -58.47
CA LEU A 14 -7.86 30.95 -57.66
C LEU A 14 -8.32 30.13 -56.42
N LEU A 15 -8.53 28.81 -56.59
CA LEU A 15 -8.80 27.88 -55.46
C LEU A 15 -7.59 27.75 -54.53
N PHE A 16 -6.36 27.72 -55.09
CA PHE A 16 -5.12 27.69 -54.28
C PHE A 16 -4.90 29.02 -53.53
N GLN A 17 -5.25 30.15 -54.12
CA GLN A 17 -5.23 31.47 -53.45
C GLN A 17 -6.37 31.61 -52.40
N LEU A 18 -7.56 31.03 -52.61
CA LEU A 18 -8.61 30.96 -51.58
C LEU A 18 -8.29 30.05 -50.43
N VAL A 19 -7.62 28.92 -50.68
CA VAL A 19 -7.12 28.00 -49.62
C VAL A 19 -5.92 28.61 -48.86
N SER A 20 -5.10 29.43 -49.48
CA SER A 20 -4.02 30.17 -48.82
C SER A 20 -4.50 31.38 -48.03
N MET A 21 -5.69 31.88 -48.24
CA MET A 21 -6.29 32.95 -47.41
C MET A 21 -6.95 32.50 -46.09
N THR A 22 -7.12 31.18 -45.90
CA THR A 22 -7.67 30.63 -44.66
C THR A 22 -6.59 30.16 -43.66
N ILE A 23 -5.30 30.43 -43.93
CA ILE A 23 -4.25 30.29 -42.91
C ILE A 23 -4.40 31.50 -41.98
N SER A 24 -5.38 31.46 -41.10
CA SER A 24 -5.61 32.45 -40.07
C SER A 24 -4.37 32.65 -39.21
N ALA A 25 -4.14 33.88 -38.85
CA ALA A 25 -3.05 34.32 -38.02
C ALA A 25 -3.05 33.62 -36.68
N GLN A 26 -2.38 32.47 -36.59
CA GLN A 26 -2.12 31.73 -35.35
C GLN A 26 -0.71 32.00 -34.87
N ILE A 27 -0.51 31.98 -33.57
CA ILE A 27 0.79 31.97 -32.89
C ILE A 27 1.01 30.56 -32.38
N THR A 28 2.13 29.96 -32.85
CA THR A 28 2.56 28.65 -32.38
C THR A 28 3.90 28.78 -31.65
N GLY A 29 4.26 27.86 -30.81
CA GLY A 29 5.56 27.85 -30.15
C GLY A 29 5.71 26.76 -29.12
N VAL A 30 6.84 26.78 -28.45
CA VAL A 30 7.16 25.87 -27.37
C VAL A 30 7.46 26.68 -26.13
N VAL A 31 6.95 26.23 -24.99
CA VAL A 31 7.27 26.83 -23.69
C VAL A 31 8.31 25.97 -23.01
N THR A 32 9.44 26.57 -22.65
CA THR A 32 10.60 25.88 -22.06
C THR A 32 11.01 26.53 -20.74
N ASP A 33 11.72 25.76 -19.91
CA ASP A 33 12.41 26.28 -18.73
C ASP A 33 13.55 27.22 -19.15
N ALA A 34 13.66 28.37 -18.50
CA ALA A 34 14.68 29.37 -18.79
C ALA A 34 16.09 28.98 -18.31
N GLN A 35 16.21 28.04 -17.36
CA GLN A 35 17.49 27.58 -16.81
C GLN A 35 18.00 26.32 -17.47
N THR A 36 17.12 25.31 -17.65
CA THR A 36 17.49 24.01 -18.20
C THR A 36 17.29 23.92 -19.72
N GLY A 37 16.38 24.70 -20.28
CA GLY A 37 16.01 24.63 -21.69
C GLY A 37 14.98 23.56 -22.03
N ASP A 38 14.54 22.79 -21.05
CA ASP A 38 13.59 21.70 -21.23
C ASP A 38 12.18 22.20 -21.52
N THR A 39 11.39 21.39 -22.23
CA THR A 39 10.00 21.74 -22.54
C THR A 39 9.12 21.60 -21.31
N LEU A 40 8.24 22.56 -21.09
CA LEU A 40 7.29 22.53 -19.98
C LEU A 40 5.99 21.84 -20.41
N LEU A 41 5.55 20.92 -19.61
CA LEU A 41 4.32 20.17 -19.83
C LEU A 41 3.09 21.04 -19.67
N TYR A 42 2.17 20.91 -20.62
CA TYR A 42 0.86 21.53 -20.57
C TYR A 42 0.88 23.01 -20.12
N PRO A 43 1.78 23.85 -20.65
CA PRO A 43 1.79 25.27 -20.31
C PRO A 43 0.47 25.91 -20.75
N SER A 44 -0.04 26.84 -19.99
CA SER A 44 -1.20 27.61 -20.39
C SER A 44 -0.77 28.88 -21.13
N ALA A 45 -1.39 29.13 -22.28
CA ALA A 45 -1.27 30.39 -23.01
C ALA A 45 -2.66 31.06 -23.05
N SER A 46 -2.82 32.26 -22.48
CA SER A 46 -4.13 32.90 -22.35
C SER A 46 -4.06 34.42 -22.59
N TYR A 47 -5.08 34.95 -23.23
CA TYR A 47 -5.35 36.37 -23.29
C TYR A 47 -6.26 36.74 -22.09
N LYS A 48 -5.66 37.05 -20.95
CA LYS A 48 -6.43 37.35 -19.71
C LYS A 48 -7.47 38.42 -19.92
N GLY A 49 -8.69 38.16 -19.47
CA GLY A 49 -9.84 39.07 -19.60
C GLY A 49 -10.59 38.96 -20.93
N ASN A 50 -10.15 38.17 -21.91
CA ASN A 50 -10.77 38.03 -23.22
C ASN A 50 -11.28 36.61 -23.50
N HIS A 51 -11.29 35.72 -22.50
CA HIS A 51 -11.79 34.35 -22.57
C HIS A 51 -11.19 33.47 -23.69
N VAL A 52 -9.97 33.76 -24.15
CA VAL A 52 -9.23 32.99 -25.12
C VAL A 52 -8.01 32.40 -24.45
N ALA A 53 -7.99 31.08 -24.27
CA ALA A 53 -6.89 30.35 -23.67
C ALA A 53 -6.74 28.98 -24.32
N VAL A 54 -5.51 28.50 -24.37
CA VAL A 54 -5.17 27.15 -24.80
C VAL A 54 -4.21 26.52 -23.80
N SER A 55 -4.35 25.21 -23.60
CA SER A 55 -3.35 24.40 -22.92
C SER A 55 -2.37 23.86 -23.96
N GLY A 56 -1.08 23.96 -23.70
CA GLY A 56 -0.08 23.29 -24.51
C GLY A 56 -0.13 21.79 -24.34
N ASP A 57 0.59 21.08 -25.21
CA ASP A 57 0.71 19.61 -25.16
C ASP A 57 1.79 19.14 -24.16
N ALA A 58 1.97 17.83 -24.06
CA ALA A 58 3.02 17.21 -23.25
C ALA A 58 4.46 17.53 -23.68
N HIS A 59 4.65 18.22 -24.79
CA HIS A 59 5.94 18.68 -25.29
C HIS A 59 6.07 20.20 -25.20
N GLY A 60 5.18 20.87 -24.45
CA GLY A 60 5.20 22.30 -24.27
C GLY A 60 4.74 23.09 -25.49
N ARG A 61 4.23 22.42 -26.53
CA ARG A 61 3.81 23.11 -27.78
C ARG A 61 2.41 23.68 -27.57
N TYR A 62 2.23 24.89 -28.07
CA TYR A 62 0.93 25.56 -28.03
C TYR A 62 0.59 26.17 -29.38
N THR A 63 -0.69 26.32 -29.66
CA THR A 63 -1.23 27.03 -30.82
C THR A 63 -2.40 27.85 -30.36
N ILE A 64 -2.32 29.17 -30.55
CA ILE A 64 -3.38 30.12 -30.15
C ILE A 64 -3.67 31.12 -31.26
N GLU A 65 -4.91 31.57 -31.35
CA GLU A 65 -5.29 32.62 -32.31
C GLU A 65 -4.56 33.93 -31.98
N ARG A 66 -4.17 34.63 -33.04
CA ARG A 66 -3.47 35.91 -32.97
C ARG A 66 -4.47 37.06 -32.77
N HIS A 67 -4.31 37.77 -31.66
CA HIS A 67 -5.04 39.01 -31.38
C HIS A 67 -4.08 40.17 -31.15
N ASN A 68 -3.91 41.00 -32.17
CA ASN A 68 -3.04 42.19 -32.07
C ASN A 68 -3.60 43.20 -31.07
N GLY A 69 -2.74 43.77 -30.23
CA GLY A 69 -3.10 44.68 -29.17
C GLY A 69 -3.44 44.01 -27.83
N TRP A 70 -3.50 42.68 -27.79
CA TRP A 70 -3.80 41.95 -26.55
C TRP A 70 -2.53 41.38 -25.93
N TYR A 71 -2.56 41.23 -24.62
CA TYR A 71 -1.48 40.62 -23.87
C TYR A 71 -1.68 39.09 -23.73
N LEU A 72 -0.78 38.33 -24.33
CA LEU A 72 -0.71 36.88 -24.18
C LEU A 72 0.10 36.55 -22.93
N THR A 73 -0.49 35.81 -22.01
CA THR A 73 0.13 35.38 -20.75
C THR A 73 0.41 33.89 -20.81
N PHE A 74 1.64 33.52 -20.53
CA PHE A 74 2.10 32.13 -20.41
C PHE A 74 2.31 31.79 -18.96
N SER A 75 1.81 30.63 -18.53
CA SER A 75 1.98 30.12 -17.18
C SER A 75 2.17 28.60 -17.21
N ALA A 76 2.95 28.08 -16.27
CA ALA A 76 3.10 26.66 -16.00
C ALA A 76 3.27 26.48 -14.48
N VAL A 77 2.89 25.30 -13.99
CA VAL A 77 2.98 25.01 -12.55
C VAL A 77 4.45 25.01 -12.10
N GLY A 78 4.77 25.79 -11.08
CA GLY A 78 6.13 25.97 -10.58
C GLY A 78 6.97 27.04 -11.30
N TYR A 79 6.37 27.81 -12.21
CA TYR A 79 7.06 28.83 -13.00
C TYR A 79 6.42 30.22 -12.85
N GLN A 80 7.24 31.27 -12.97
CA GLN A 80 6.76 32.63 -13.02
C GLN A 80 6.06 32.92 -14.34
N SER A 81 4.83 33.41 -14.28
CA SER A 81 4.06 33.75 -15.48
C SER A 81 4.76 34.86 -16.27
N LYS A 82 4.79 34.73 -17.60
CA LYS A 82 5.34 35.72 -18.54
C LYS A 82 4.23 36.30 -19.41
N ARG A 83 4.19 37.62 -19.50
CA ARG A 83 3.18 38.36 -20.26
C ARG A 83 3.83 39.08 -21.43
N ILE A 84 3.27 38.94 -22.63
CA ILE A 84 3.80 39.51 -23.88
C ILE A 84 2.68 40.22 -24.62
N LEU A 85 2.91 41.44 -25.03
CA LEU A 85 1.97 42.15 -25.91
C LEU A 85 2.13 41.60 -27.33
N ILE A 86 1.04 41.19 -27.93
CA ILE A 86 1.01 40.71 -29.30
C ILE A 86 0.73 41.89 -30.23
N ASP A 87 1.59 42.13 -31.17
CA ASP A 87 1.49 43.18 -32.17
C ASP A 87 1.77 42.65 -33.60
N ALA A 88 1.68 43.51 -34.59
CA ALA A 88 1.90 43.13 -36.00
C ALA A 88 3.35 42.63 -36.27
N LYS A 89 4.32 42.96 -35.43
CA LYS A 89 5.72 42.52 -35.54
C LYS A 89 5.99 41.21 -34.81
N THR A 90 5.10 40.73 -33.97
CA THR A 90 5.26 39.45 -33.26
C THR A 90 5.32 38.31 -34.26
N PRO A 91 6.35 37.42 -34.23
CA PRO A 91 6.48 36.32 -35.20
C PRO A 91 5.35 35.31 -35.01
N SER A 92 4.98 34.58 -36.05
CA SER A 92 3.97 33.51 -35.98
C SER A 92 4.45 32.30 -35.14
N ARG A 93 5.76 32.13 -34.98
CA ARG A 93 6.35 31.19 -34.02
C ARG A 93 6.98 31.98 -32.89
N LEU A 94 6.48 31.74 -31.67
CA LEU A 94 6.90 32.44 -30.47
C LEU A 94 7.27 31.42 -29.38
N ASP A 95 8.56 31.09 -29.32
CA ASP A 95 9.07 30.17 -28.27
C ASP A 95 9.29 30.96 -26.96
N ILE A 96 8.78 30.43 -25.86
CA ILE A 96 8.71 31.11 -24.59
C ILE A 96 9.61 30.42 -23.57
N LYS A 97 10.39 31.21 -22.84
CA LYS A 97 11.16 30.75 -21.67
C LYS A 97 10.54 31.27 -20.41
N LEU A 98 10.10 30.35 -19.52
CA LEU A 98 9.59 30.67 -18.19
C LEU A 98 10.70 30.43 -17.18
N LYS A 99 10.86 31.34 -16.23
CA LYS A 99 11.80 31.18 -15.12
C LYS A 99 11.17 30.31 -14.08
N PRO A 100 11.88 29.29 -13.56
CA PRO A 100 11.43 28.58 -12.36
C PRO A 100 11.15 29.61 -11.27
N ASP A 101 10.05 29.43 -10.55
CA ASP A 101 9.83 30.22 -9.36
C ASP A 101 10.76 29.68 -8.26
N SER A 102 12.01 30.19 -8.25
CA SER A 102 13.09 29.77 -7.36
C SER A 102 12.89 30.22 -5.91
N LYS A 103 11.85 30.97 -5.64
CA LYS A 103 11.25 30.89 -4.31
C LYS A 103 10.75 29.46 -4.21
N GLN A 104 11.60 28.55 -3.59
CA GLN A 104 11.08 27.37 -2.93
C GLN A 104 9.63 27.67 -2.63
N LEU A 105 8.70 26.82 -2.96
CA LEU A 105 7.27 26.96 -2.73
C LEU A 105 6.98 27.29 -1.25
N ASN A 106 7.62 28.32 -0.75
CA ASN A 106 7.13 29.13 0.30
C ASN A 106 5.85 29.70 -0.26
N GLU A 107 4.72 29.06 0.18
CA GLU A 107 3.40 29.66 0.11
C GLU A 107 3.42 30.90 -0.77
N VAL A 108 2.97 30.83 -2.03
CA VAL A 108 2.60 32.04 -2.74
C VAL A 108 1.40 32.57 -1.97
N VAL A 109 1.72 33.21 -0.87
CA VAL A 109 0.88 34.23 -0.31
C VAL A 109 0.95 35.33 -1.34
N VAL A 110 0.03 35.29 -2.28
CA VAL A 110 -0.31 36.46 -3.06
C VAL A 110 -0.66 37.51 -2.02
N LYS A 111 0.30 38.40 -1.74
CA LYS A 111 0.14 39.58 -0.86
C LYS A 111 -0.58 40.70 -1.60
N GLU A 112 -1.70 40.37 -2.24
CA GLU A 112 -2.79 41.34 -2.23
C GLU A 112 -3.42 41.30 -0.84
N LYS A 113 -3.85 42.43 -0.29
CA LYS A 113 -4.69 42.50 0.90
C LYS A 113 -5.98 41.76 0.65
N ARG A 114 -5.90 40.36 0.60
CA ARG A 114 -7.09 39.53 0.47
C ARG A 114 -7.91 39.78 1.72
N SER A 115 -9.14 40.22 1.51
CA SER A 115 -10.18 40.21 2.54
C SER A 115 -10.17 38.84 3.19
N LYS A 116 -10.40 38.78 4.50
CA LYS A 116 -10.46 37.51 5.25
C LYS A 116 -11.38 36.53 4.51
N TYR A 117 -10.89 35.36 4.12
CA TYR A 117 -11.69 34.36 3.39
C TYR A 117 -13.01 34.09 4.13
N SER A 118 -14.12 34.28 3.46
CA SER A 118 -15.46 33.96 3.93
C SER A 118 -16.06 32.86 3.04
N ARG A 119 -16.84 31.98 3.63
CA ARG A 119 -17.66 31.02 2.89
C ARG A 119 -19.04 31.58 2.59
N LYS A 120 -19.42 32.63 3.31
CA LYS A 120 -20.69 33.33 3.12
C LYS A 120 -20.52 34.32 1.97
N ASP A 121 -21.48 34.33 1.05
CA ASP A 121 -21.51 35.23 -0.12
C ASP A 121 -20.27 35.10 -1.03
N ASN A 122 -19.70 33.88 -1.13
CA ASN A 122 -18.53 33.57 -1.94
C ASN A 122 -18.95 32.86 -3.24
N PRO A 123 -18.75 33.47 -4.42
CA PRO A 123 -19.16 32.90 -5.71
C PRO A 123 -18.51 31.52 -5.99
N ALA A 124 -17.25 31.31 -5.57
CA ALA A 124 -16.55 30.03 -5.73
C ALA A 124 -17.22 28.94 -4.89
N VAL A 125 -17.64 29.27 -3.67
CA VAL A 125 -18.33 28.33 -2.78
C VAL A 125 -19.71 27.99 -3.33
N GLU A 126 -20.45 28.98 -3.90
CA GLU A 126 -21.75 28.74 -4.49
C GLU A 126 -21.65 27.87 -5.76
N LEU A 127 -20.66 28.14 -6.61
CA LEU A 127 -20.37 27.27 -7.76
C LEU A 127 -20.06 25.84 -7.29
N MET A 128 -19.22 25.67 -6.29
CA MET A 128 -18.86 24.33 -5.77
C MET A 128 -20.04 23.61 -5.14
N ARG A 129 -21.00 24.31 -4.49
CA ARG A 129 -22.25 23.67 -4.03
C ARG A 129 -23.04 23.08 -5.20
N ARG A 130 -23.11 23.82 -6.30
CA ARG A 130 -23.80 23.35 -7.53
C ARG A 130 -23.06 22.17 -8.17
N VAL A 131 -21.73 22.20 -8.22
CA VAL A 131 -20.89 21.08 -8.72
C VAL A 131 -21.11 19.82 -7.88
N ILE A 132 -21.04 19.95 -6.55
CA ILE A 132 -21.26 18.83 -5.63
C ILE A 132 -22.69 18.27 -5.77
N ALA A 133 -23.68 19.13 -5.96
CA ALA A 133 -25.05 18.68 -6.22
C ALA A 133 -25.19 17.98 -7.58
N ALA A 134 -24.48 18.48 -8.61
CA ALA A 134 -24.47 17.90 -9.95
C ALA A 134 -23.77 16.54 -10.01
N LYS A 135 -22.83 16.26 -9.09
CA LYS A 135 -22.10 14.99 -8.96
C LYS A 135 -23.00 13.75 -9.07
N LYS A 136 -24.22 13.83 -8.49
CA LYS A 136 -25.21 12.75 -8.59
C LYS A 136 -25.64 12.40 -10.03
N ARG A 137 -25.41 13.29 -10.98
CA ARG A 137 -25.75 13.10 -12.40
C ARG A 137 -24.52 12.87 -13.27
N THR A 138 -23.38 13.40 -12.86
CA THR A 138 -22.12 13.39 -13.64
C THR A 138 -21.18 12.24 -13.28
N ASP A 139 -21.48 11.46 -12.23
CA ASP A 139 -20.71 10.30 -11.83
C ASP A 139 -21.10 9.08 -12.68
N LEU A 140 -20.16 8.51 -13.41
CA LEU A 140 -20.38 7.32 -14.24
C LEU A 140 -20.90 6.11 -13.45
N LYS A 141 -20.61 6.04 -12.15
CA LYS A 141 -21.12 4.98 -11.26
C LYS A 141 -22.65 4.96 -11.11
N ASN A 142 -23.34 5.97 -11.64
CA ASN A 142 -24.81 5.99 -11.71
C ASN A 142 -25.38 5.18 -12.87
N HIS A 143 -24.60 4.85 -13.88
CA HIS A 143 -25.02 3.94 -14.94
C HIS A 143 -25.15 2.52 -14.42
N ASP A 144 -26.09 1.75 -14.99
CA ASP A 144 -26.31 0.36 -14.60
C ASP A 144 -25.08 -0.51 -14.93
N PHE A 145 -24.48 -0.23 -16.09
CA PHE A 145 -23.26 -0.88 -16.56
C PHE A 145 -22.38 0.14 -17.28
N TYR A 146 -21.08 -0.04 -17.17
CA TYR A 146 -20.12 0.52 -18.11
C TYR A 146 -18.86 -0.34 -18.15
N GLN A 147 -18.12 -0.27 -19.25
CA GLN A 147 -16.83 -0.89 -19.42
C GLN A 147 -15.91 0.03 -20.20
N TYR A 148 -14.60 -0.14 -20.04
CA TYR A 148 -13.59 0.61 -20.77
C TYR A 148 -12.28 -0.16 -20.86
N ASP A 149 -11.47 0.16 -21.86
CA ASP A 149 -10.10 -0.34 -21.98
C ASP A 149 -9.13 0.65 -21.32
N ARG A 150 -8.13 0.13 -20.64
CA ARG A 150 -7.10 0.89 -19.92
C ARG A 150 -5.71 0.44 -20.33
N TYR A 151 -4.90 1.37 -20.80
CA TYR A 151 -3.46 1.24 -20.91
C TYR A 151 -2.80 2.02 -19.77
N GLN A 152 -1.87 1.40 -19.07
CA GLN A 152 -1.11 2.02 -17.99
C GLN A 152 0.38 1.70 -18.15
N LYS A 153 1.21 2.74 -18.07
CA LYS A 153 2.67 2.63 -18.00
C LYS A 153 3.18 3.23 -16.70
N ILE A 154 4.03 2.50 -16.00
CA ILE A 154 4.66 2.92 -14.74
C ILE A 154 6.17 2.87 -14.94
N THR A 155 6.84 4.00 -14.77
CA THR A 155 8.31 4.10 -14.82
C THR A 155 8.83 4.45 -13.44
N LEU A 156 9.71 3.62 -12.89
CA LEU A 156 10.51 3.93 -11.70
C LEU A 156 11.90 4.37 -12.14
N ALA A 157 12.34 5.53 -11.66
CA ALA A 157 13.64 6.07 -11.99
C ALA A 157 14.36 6.66 -10.77
N MET A 158 15.68 6.75 -10.82
CA MET A 158 16.42 7.66 -9.95
C MET A 158 16.17 9.08 -10.44
N ASN A 159 16.00 10.04 -9.50
CA ASN A 159 15.64 11.42 -9.80
C ASN A 159 16.76 12.40 -9.43
N ASP A 160 16.82 13.54 -10.13
CA ASP A 160 17.76 14.62 -9.84
C ASP A 160 19.23 14.15 -9.93
N ILE A 161 19.54 13.43 -11.00
CA ILE A 161 20.86 12.84 -11.24
C ILE A 161 21.85 13.93 -11.59
N ASN A 162 23.01 13.93 -10.90
CA ASN A 162 24.15 14.73 -11.30
C ASN A 162 25.05 13.90 -12.25
N PRO A 163 25.14 14.22 -13.54
CA PRO A 163 25.95 13.45 -14.49
C PRO A 163 27.43 13.38 -14.10
N PHE A 164 27.94 14.40 -13.41
CA PHE A 164 29.35 14.43 -12.97
C PHE A 164 29.62 13.41 -11.87
N GLU A 165 28.66 13.17 -10.97
CA GLU A 165 28.79 12.13 -9.93
C GLU A 165 28.82 10.73 -10.52
N LEU A 166 28.11 10.51 -11.64
CA LEU A 166 28.16 9.22 -12.35
C LEU A 166 29.50 8.96 -13.03
N LEU A 167 30.31 10.00 -13.25
CA LEU A 167 31.63 9.92 -13.86
C LEU A 167 32.77 9.79 -12.84
N ASP A 168 32.49 10.05 -11.55
CA ASP A 168 33.47 9.91 -10.48
C ASP A 168 33.79 8.43 -10.18
N GLU A 169 35.02 8.20 -9.64
CA GLU A 169 35.57 6.88 -9.34
C GLU A 169 34.96 6.26 -8.08
N GLY A 170 33.63 6.21 -8.01
CA GLY A 170 32.91 5.47 -6.94
C GLY A 170 32.92 3.95 -7.16
N ALA A 171 32.20 3.22 -6.31
CA ALA A 171 32.08 1.75 -6.33
C ALA A 171 31.70 1.15 -7.71
N ILE A 172 31.16 1.96 -8.62
CA ILE A 172 30.72 1.56 -9.97
C ILE A 172 31.77 1.85 -11.05
N GLY A 173 32.81 2.68 -10.76
CA GLY A 173 33.87 3.08 -11.71
C GLY A 173 33.39 4.02 -12.84
N LYS A 174 34.32 4.59 -13.62
CA LYS A 174 34.00 5.48 -14.76
C LYS A 174 33.20 4.73 -15.83
N ARG A 175 31.87 4.93 -15.87
CA ARG A 175 31.00 4.20 -16.82
C ARG A 175 30.15 5.16 -17.64
N LYS A 176 30.76 5.71 -18.68
CA LYS A 176 30.09 6.60 -19.64
C LYS A 176 28.77 6.05 -20.19
N TRP A 177 28.63 4.72 -20.28
CA TRP A 177 27.42 4.08 -20.77
C TRP A 177 26.20 4.26 -19.88
N LEU A 178 26.37 4.61 -18.56
CA LEU A 178 25.25 4.98 -17.71
C LEU A 178 24.58 6.26 -18.16
N LEU A 179 25.36 7.18 -18.78
CA LEU A 179 24.83 8.43 -19.31
C LEU A 179 23.90 8.20 -20.53
N ASP A 180 24.08 7.08 -21.26
CA ASP A 180 23.21 6.73 -22.39
C ASP A 180 21.78 6.40 -21.91
N GLN A 181 21.63 6.04 -20.62
CA GLN A 181 20.34 5.72 -19.99
C GLN A 181 19.72 6.91 -19.27
N VAL A 182 20.47 7.99 -19.06
CA VAL A 182 19.97 9.21 -18.43
C VAL A 182 19.14 9.99 -19.44
N GLU A 183 17.96 10.42 -19.03
CA GLU A 183 17.08 11.27 -19.84
C GLU A 183 16.47 12.39 -19.00
N THR A 184 15.95 13.40 -19.65
CA THR A 184 15.21 14.47 -18.97
C THR A 184 13.79 14.03 -18.72
N CYS A 185 13.36 14.09 -17.46
CA CYS A 185 11.98 13.82 -17.08
C CYS A 185 11.05 14.89 -17.68
N PRO A 186 10.08 14.50 -18.51
CA PRO A 186 9.17 15.47 -19.13
C PRO A 186 8.25 16.18 -18.13
N TYR A 187 8.16 15.70 -16.89
CA TYR A 187 7.23 16.22 -15.88
C TYR A 187 7.85 17.21 -14.89
N ASN A 188 9.12 17.05 -14.53
CA ASN A 188 9.79 17.95 -13.58
C ASN A 188 11.07 18.60 -14.13
N GLY A 189 11.45 18.30 -15.38
CA GLY A 189 12.64 18.85 -16.05
C GLY A 189 13.98 18.37 -15.49
N LYS A 190 14.00 17.47 -14.51
CA LYS A 190 15.23 16.94 -13.90
C LYS A 190 15.77 15.77 -14.71
N LEU A 191 17.07 15.53 -14.57
CA LEU A 191 17.68 14.33 -15.14
C LEU A 191 17.29 13.11 -14.32
N ILE A 192 16.79 12.07 -14.99
CA ILE A 192 16.39 10.80 -14.40
C ILE A 192 17.15 9.65 -15.04
N LEU A 193 17.32 8.57 -14.27
CA LEU A 193 17.83 7.29 -14.74
C LEU A 193 16.73 6.25 -14.56
N PRO A 194 15.98 5.91 -15.62
CA PRO A 194 14.97 4.86 -15.56
C PRO A 194 15.58 3.53 -15.13
N LEU A 195 14.93 2.87 -14.17
CA LEU A 195 15.35 1.60 -13.58
C LEU A 195 14.38 0.46 -13.89
N SER A 196 13.10 0.75 -14.03
CA SER A 196 12.10 -0.22 -14.48
C SER A 196 10.94 0.47 -15.20
N VAL A 197 10.33 -0.30 -16.09
CA VAL A 197 9.12 0.08 -16.81
C VAL A 197 8.14 -1.09 -16.78
N ASP A 198 6.93 -0.81 -16.33
CA ASP A 198 5.83 -1.77 -16.29
C ASP A 198 4.68 -1.25 -17.16
N GLU A 199 4.25 -2.03 -18.15
CA GLU A 199 3.10 -1.75 -18.98
C GLU A 199 1.99 -2.74 -18.68
N THR A 200 0.76 -2.26 -18.59
CA THR A 200 -0.42 -3.10 -18.38
C THR A 200 -1.56 -2.65 -19.28
N VAL A 201 -2.17 -3.61 -19.96
CA VAL A 201 -3.42 -3.42 -20.71
C VAL A 201 -4.51 -4.19 -20.01
N SER A 202 -5.60 -3.54 -19.65
CA SER A 202 -6.72 -4.20 -18.96
C SER A 202 -8.07 -3.67 -19.44
N LYS A 203 -9.10 -4.50 -19.28
CA LYS A 203 -10.49 -4.12 -19.48
C LYS A 203 -11.17 -4.02 -18.13
N HIS A 204 -11.82 -2.90 -17.87
CA HIS A 204 -12.59 -2.65 -16.65
C HIS A 204 -14.07 -2.78 -16.93
N LEU A 205 -14.76 -3.53 -16.07
CA LEU A 205 -16.19 -3.79 -16.11
C LEU A 205 -16.82 -3.30 -14.80
N TYR A 206 -17.90 -2.55 -14.90
CA TYR A 206 -18.66 -2.07 -13.76
C TYR A 206 -20.12 -2.44 -13.87
N ARG A 207 -20.72 -2.81 -12.76
CA ARG A 207 -22.17 -3.01 -12.58
C ARG A 207 -22.63 -2.33 -11.30
N ARG A 208 -23.74 -1.59 -11.38
CA ARG A 208 -24.29 -0.86 -10.23
C ARG A 208 -25.04 -1.76 -9.25
N ASP A 209 -25.85 -2.69 -9.75
CA ASP A 209 -26.72 -3.53 -8.89
C ASP A 209 -26.68 -5.01 -9.28
N PRO A 210 -26.27 -5.91 -8.37
CA PRO A 210 -25.47 -5.60 -7.18
C PRO A 210 -24.15 -4.97 -7.57
N LYS A 211 -23.68 -3.97 -6.80
CA LYS A 211 -22.43 -3.26 -7.13
C LYS A 211 -21.26 -4.24 -7.22
N ASP A 212 -20.60 -4.23 -8.37
CA ASP A 212 -19.45 -5.09 -8.65
C ASP A 212 -18.54 -4.45 -9.70
N GLU A 213 -17.24 -4.68 -9.55
CA GLU A 213 -16.20 -4.17 -10.45
C GLU A 213 -15.23 -5.32 -10.76
N VAL A 214 -14.88 -5.50 -12.03
CA VAL A 214 -13.95 -6.54 -12.47
C VAL A 214 -12.94 -5.94 -13.41
N GLU A 215 -11.64 -6.18 -13.14
CA GLU A 215 -10.54 -5.86 -14.03
C GLU A 215 -10.06 -7.16 -14.71
N ILE A 216 -10.03 -7.18 -16.04
CA ILE A 216 -9.48 -8.28 -16.85
C ILE A 216 -8.18 -7.79 -17.46
N VAL A 217 -7.06 -8.27 -16.94
CA VAL A 217 -5.72 -7.94 -17.45
C VAL A 217 -5.46 -8.77 -18.69
N ARG A 218 -5.25 -8.10 -19.83
CA ARG A 218 -5.02 -8.68 -21.15
C ARG A 218 -3.56 -8.76 -21.53
N GLY A 219 -2.73 -7.84 -21.01
CA GLY A 219 -1.31 -7.80 -21.28
C GLY A 219 -0.52 -7.19 -20.13
N ILE A 220 0.63 -7.79 -19.82
CA ILE A 220 1.62 -7.29 -18.86
C ILE A 220 2.99 -7.39 -19.51
N ASN A 221 3.75 -6.29 -19.48
CA ASN A 221 5.16 -6.24 -19.86
C ASN A 221 5.92 -5.53 -18.74
N SER A 222 6.86 -6.23 -18.12
CA SER A 222 7.67 -5.68 -17.01
C SER A 222 9.15 -5.83 -17.37
N THR A 223 9.87 -4.72 -17.35
CA THR A 223 11.29 -4.67 -17.68
C THR A 223 12.07 -3.89 -16.62
N GLY A 224 13.36 -4.16 -16.50
CA GLY A 224 14.22 -3.42 -15.57
C GLY A 224 14.56 -4.18 -14.30
N ILE A 225 14.83 -3.45 -13.22
CA ILE A 225 15.27 -4.03 -11.93
C ILE A 225 14.25 -4.97 -11.29
N ASN A 226 12.99 -4.89 -11.69
CA ASN A 226 11.94 -5.82 -11.25
C ASN A 226 12.27 -7.27 -11.61
N HIS A 227 13.12 -7.47 -12.62
CA HIS A 227 13.64 -8.80 -12.97
C HIS A 227 14.54 -9.40 -11.89
N PHE A 228 15.28 -8.57 -11.14
CA PHE A 228 16.15 -9.02 -10.05
C PHE A 228 15.42 -9.23 -8.74
N ILE A 229 14.39 -8.45 -8.48
CA ILE A 229 13.61 -8.48 -7.25
C ILE A 229 12.25 -9.07 -7.58
N GLN A 230 12.21 -10.37 -7.90
CA GLN A 230 11.00 -11.09 -8.27
C GLN A 230 9.97 -11.17 -7.13
N THR A 231 10.40 -10.98 -5.91
CA THR A 231 9.56 -10.82 -4.74
C THR A 231 9.66 -9.40 -4.19
N GLY A 232 9.72 -8.46 -5.07
CA GLY A 232 9.63 -7.04 -4.77
C GLY A 232 8.31 -6.65 -4.10
N ASP A 233 7.81 -7.54 -3.24
CA ASP A 233 6.59 -7.34 -2.49
C ASP A 233 6.68 -6.11 -1.60
N ILE A 234 7.86 -5.73 -1.11
CA ILE A 234 8.02 -4.45 -0.42
C ILE A 234 7.96 -3.31 -1.44
N LEU A 235 8.65 -3.42 -2.55
CA LEU A 235 8.62 -2.41 -3.61
C LEU A 235 7.25 -2.38 -4.30
N ASN A 236 6.69 -3.53 -4.66
CA ASN A 236 5.35 -3.64 -5.22
C ASN A 236 4.26 -3.24 -4.21
N THR A 237 4.44 -3.52 -2.90
CA THR A 237 3.54 -3.05 -1.85
C THR A 237 3.59 -1.54 -1.73
N ILE A 238 4.78 -0.99 -1.70
CA ILE A 238 5.00 0.45 -1.72
C ILE A 238 4.40 1.03 -3.00
N LEU A 239 4.70 0.45 -4.15
CA LEU A 239 4.20 0.92 -5.43
C LEU A 239 2.68 0.78 -5.55
N GLN A 240 2.06 -0.32 -5.12
CA GLN A 240 0.60 -0.48 -5.15
C GLN A 240 -0.13 0.49 -4.23
N ASP A 241 0.43 0.81 -3.08
CA ASP A 241 -0.13 1.84 -2.20
C ASP A 241 0.02 3.25 -2.77
N PHE A 242 1.08 3.51 -3.54
CA PHE A 242 1.24 4.75 -4.30
C PHE A 242 0.30 4.82 -5.52
N PHE A 243 -0.09 3.69 -6.09
CA PHE A 243 -0.80 3.62 -7.37
C PHE A 243 -2.23 3.14 -7.27
N THR A 244 -2.89 3.40 -6.18
CA THR A 244 -4.35 3.30 -6.11
C THR A 244 -4.96 4.28 -7.13
N ASP A 245 -5.96 3.84 -7.87
CA ASP A 245 -6.68 4.72 -8.78
C ASP A 245 -7.31 5.88 -8.00
N ILE A 246 -7.12 7.09 -8.51
CA ILE A 246 -7.65 8.30 -7.90
C ILE A 246 -8.96 8.64 -8.61
N ASP A 247 -10.07 8.45 -7.92
CA ASP A 247 -11.38 8.86 -8.41
C ASP A 247 -11.84 10.10 -7.63
N ILE A 248 -11.83 11.27 -8.26
CA ILE A 248 -12.28 12.50 -7.62
C ILE A 248 -13.79 12.50 -7.32
N TYR A 249 -14.56 11.61 -7.97
CA TYR A 249 -15.98 11.44 -7.70
C TYR A 249 -16.26 10.66 -6.41
N ASP A 250 -15.27 9.95 -5.84
CA ASP A 250 -15.39 9.43 -4.49
C ASP A 250 -15.27 10.55 -3.44
N ASP A 251 -15.96 10.45 -2.32
CA ASP A 251 -15.87 11.47 -1.26
C ASP A 251 -14.52 11.42 -0.55
N GLN A 252 -13.95 10.22 -0.43
CA GLN A 252 -12.65 9.97 0.19
C GLN A 252 -11.77 9.14 -0.76
N ILE A 253 -10.63 9.67 -1.11
CA ILE A 253 -9.64 9.03 -1.97
C ILE A 253 -8.62 8.33 -1.05
N ARG A 254 -8.50 7.02 -1.18
CA ARG A 254 -7.48 6.28 -0.44
C ARG A 254 -6.14 6.35 -1.16
N LEU A 255 -5.14 6.89 -0.49
CA LEU A 255 -3.82 7.09 -1.03
C LEU A 255 -2.78 7.01 0.10
N LEU A 256 -1.66 6.28 -0.10
CA LEU A 256 -0.55 6.23 0.86
C LEU A 256 -1.01 5.85 2.28
N HIS A 257 -1.88 4.85 2.41
CA HIS A 257 -2.51 4.42 3.66
C HIS A 257 -3.35 5.47 4.39
N HIS A 258 -3.65 6.61 3.76
CA HIS A 258 -4.49 7.68 4.31
C HIS A 258 -5.74 7.90 3.47
N GLN A 259 -6.74 8.53 4.07
CA GLN A 259 -7.91 9.01 3.35
C GLN A 259 -7.78 10.50 3.07
N PHE A 260 -7.73 10.85 1.79
CA PHE A 260 -7.72 12.21 1.30
C PHE A 260 -9.14 12.65 0.94
N THR A 261 -9.52 13.83 1.38
CA THR A 261 -10.83 14.39 1.02
C THR A 261 -10.81 14.88 -0.42
N SER A 262 -11.73 14.40 -1.26
CA SER A 262 -11.87 14.87 -2.64
C SER A 262 -12.29 16.35 -2.70
N PRO A 263 -11.80 17.14 -3.67
CA PRO A 263 -12.20 18.54 -3.85
C PRO A 263 -13.66 18.71 -4.26
N ILE A 264 -14.32 17.67 -4.73
CA ILE A 264 -15.76 17.65 -5.05
C ILE A 264 -16.56 16.72 -4.12
N SER A 265 -16.02 16.38 -2.95
CA SER A 265 -16.73 15.62 -1.92
C SER A 265 -17.84 16.44 -1.28
N LYS A 266 -18.81 15.77 -0.65
CA LYS A 266 -19.85 16.44 0.15
C LYS A 266 -19.29 17.30 1.29
N ASP A 267 -18.11 16.95 1.81
CA ASP A 267 -17.42 17.66 2.89
C ASP A 267 -16.46 18.74 2.35
N ALA A 268 -16.29 18.86 1.02
CA ALA A 268 -15.26 19.71 0.39
C ALA A 268 -15.36 21.19 0.82
N ILE A 269 -16.56 21.75 0.91
CA ILE A 269 -16.74 23.15 1.29
C ILE A 269 -16.26 23.43 2.73
N SER A 270 -16.39 22.45 3.63
CA SER A 270 -15.91 22.56 4.99
C SER A 270 -14.39 22.36 5.09
N PHE A 271 -13.83 21.56 4.18
CA PHE A 271 -12.44 21.12 4.20
C PHE A 271 -11.51 22.07 3.42
N TYR A 272 -11.97 22.62 2.29
CA TYR A 272 -11.21 23.46 1.37
C TYR A 272 -11.65 24.92 1.38
N ARG A 273 -10.76 25.80 0.88
CA ARG A 273 -11.03 27.16 0.42
C ARG A 273 -10.98 27.14 -1.10
N PHE A 274 -11.99 27.73 -1.73
CA PHE A 274 -12.12 27.80 -3.18
C PHE A 274 -12.03 29.23 -3.65
N TYR A 275 -11.36 29.43 -4.78
CA TYR A 275 -11.18 30.71 -5.44
C TYR A 275 -11.46 30.55 -6.93
N ILE A 276 -12.27 31.39 -7.53
CA ILE A 276 -12.40 31.50 -8.98
C ILE A 276 -11.26 32.39 -9.45
N GLU A 277 -10.38 31.84 -10.31
CA GLU A 277 -9.29 32.60 -10.90
C GLU A 277 -9.74 33.29 -12.19
N ASP A 278 -10.40 32.56 -13.08
CA ASP A 278 -10.85 33.04 -14.38
C ASP A 278 -11.91 32.11 -15.00
N THR A 279 -12.37 32.45 -16.20
CA THR A 279 -13.16 31.58 -17.08
C THR A 279 -12.34 31.38 -18.36
N VAL A 280 -12.01 30.13 -18.69
CA VAL A 280 -11.06 29.82 -19.76
C VAL A 280 -11.60 28.74 -20.70
N PHE A 281 -11.15 28.73 -21.93
CA PHE A 281 -11.39 27.61 -22.81
C PHE A 281 -10.31 26.52 -22.58
N VAL A 282 -10.77 25.31 -22.29
CA VAL A 282 -9.95 24.09 -22.28
C VAL A 282 -10.37 23.29 -23.51
N ASP A 283 -9.48 23.12 -24.47
CA ASP A 283 -9.79 22.67 -25.82
C ASP A 283 -10.85 23.60 -26.47
N ARG A 284 -12.09 23.14 -26.61
CA ARG A 284 -13.22 23.90 -27.19
C ARG A 284 -14.32 24.21 -26.18
N ASP A 285 -14.12 23.77 -24.93
CA ASP A 285 -15.13 23.86 -23.88
C ASP A 285 -14.82 25.03 -22.95
N LEU A 286 -15.81 25.90 -22.75
CA LEU A 286 -15.70 27.00 -21.79
C LEU A 286 -15.78 26.44 -20.36
N CYS A 287 -14.80 26.77 -19.52
CA CYS A 287 -14.68 26.26 -18.17
C CYS A 287 -14.48 27.38 -17.14
N TYR A 288 -15.08 27.23 -15.96
CA TYR A 288 -14.69 27.96 -14.77
C TYR A 288 -13.36 27.37 -14.26
N HIS A 289 -12.34 28.20 -14.14
CA HIS A 289 -11.06 27.82 -13.55
C HIS A 289 -11.07 28.18 -12.07
N LEU A 290 -10.98 27.16 -11.20
CA LEU A 290 -10.98 27.31 -9.76
C LEU A 290 -9.66 26.80 -9.18
N GLN A 291 -9.13 27.54 -8.22
CA GLN A 291 -8.07 27.07 -7.34
C GLN A 291 -8.67 26.64 -6.00
N PHE A 292 -8.13 25.56 -5.42
CA PHE A 292 -8.53 25.09 -4.09
C PHE A 292 -7.33 24.74 -3.23
N ILE A 293 -7.45 24.99 -1.92
CA ILE A 293 -6.41 24.69 -0.92
C ILE A 293 -7.09 24.19 0.37
N PRO A 294 -6.51 23.20 1.10
CA PRO A 294 -7.03 22.77 2.39
C PRO A 294 -7.03 23.92 3.40
N ASN A 295 -8.02 23.98 4.29
CA ASN A 295 -8.04 24.95 5.40
C ASN A 295 -6.82 24.77 6.32
N ASN A 296 -6.44 23.52 6.58
CA ASN A 296 -5.21 23.15 7.23
C ASN A 296 -4.36 22.33 6.26
N GLN A 297 -3.22 22.85 5.86
CA GLN A 297 -2.34 22.22 4.87
C GLN A 297 -1.64 20.94 5.38
N GLN A 298 -1.75 20.61 6.65
CA GLN A 298 -1.22 19.38 7.24
C GLN A 298 -2.23 18.24 7.21
N ASP A 299 -3.53 18.55 7.03
CA ASP A 299 -4.56 17.54 6.88
C ASP A 299 -4.40 16.82 5.52
N PHE A 300 -4.85 15.56 5.43
CA PHE A 300 -4.80 14.77 4.21
C PHE A 300 -5.81 15.28 3.19
N GLY A 301 -5.34 16.13 2.32
CA GLY A 301 -6.09 16.76 1.24
C GLY A 301 -5.14 17.31 0.19
N PHE A 302 -5.67 17.62 -0.97
CA PHE A 302 -4.92 18.16 -2.08
C PHE A 302 -5.02 19.67 -2.12
N ARG A 303 -4.05 20.32 -2.74
CA ARG A 303 -4.22 21.65 -3.33
C ARG A 303 -4.25 21.48 -4.84
N GLY A 304 -4.84 22.38 -5.57
CA GLY A 304 -4.83 22.25 -7.03
C GLY A 304 -5.82 23.14 -7.72
N GLU A 305 -6.13 22.74 -8.94
CA GLU A 305 -6.98 23.47 -9.85
C GLU A 305 -8.09 22.57 -10.39
N LEU A 306 -9.28 23.13 -10.56
CA LEU A 306 -10.42 22.47 -11.18
C LEU A 306 -10.88 23.29 -12.37
N PHE A 307 -11.07 22.66 -13.50
CA PHE A 307 -11.68 23.24 -14.68
C PHE A 307 -13.06 22.63 -14.86
N ILE A 308 -14.09 23.42 -14.57
CA ILE A 308 -15.48 22.96 -14.52
C ILE A 308 -16.23 23.55 -15.70
N LEU A 309 -16.91 22.71 -16.47
CA LEU A 309 -17.71 23.17 -17.62
C LEU A 309 -18.67 24.27 -17.22
N ALA A 310 -18.67 25.36 -17.98
CA ALA A 310 -19.55 26.51 -17.79
C ALA A 310 -20.91 26.27 -18.46
N ASP A 311 -21.42 25.04 -18.38
CA ASP A 311 -22.73 24.63 -18.91
C ASP A 311 -23.65 24.10 -17.80
N SER A 312 -24.80 23.57 -18.17
CA SER A 312 -25.76 23.01 -17.23
C SER A 312 -25.32 21.71 -16.55
N THR A 313 -24.29 21.04 -17.07
CA THR A 313 -23.77 19.79 -16.51
C THR A 313 -22.86 20.03 -15.31
N LEU A 314 -22.07 21.12 -15.33
CA LEU A 314 -21.04 21.44 -14.34
C LEU A 314 -20.05 20.28 -14.12
N HIS A 315 -19.76 19.52 -15.18
CA HIS A 315 -18.81 18.41 -15.13
C HIS A 315 -17.39 18.92 -14.99
N VAL A 316 -16.53 18.16 -14.32
CA VAL A 316 -15.09 18.46 -14.29
C VAL A 316 -14.48 18.07 -15.62
N LYS A 317 -13.93 19.04 -16.36
CA LYS A 317 -13.21 18.82 -17.61
C LYS A 317 -11.77 18.41 -17.37
N ARG A 318 -11.12 19.06 -16.37
CA ARG A 318 -9.76 18.77 -15.97
C ARG A 318 -9.60 19.03 -14.48
N CYS A 319 -8.73 18.22 -13.86
CA CYS A 319 -8.40 18.33 -12.45
C CYS A 319 -6.89 18.15 -12.28
N ASP A 320 -6.22 19.13 -11.70
CA ASP A 320 -4.81 19.09 -11.34
C ASP A 320 -4.71 19.07 -9.81
N LEU A 321 -4.24 17.94 -9.26
CA LEU A 321 -4.08 17.72 -7.82
C LEU A 321 -2.59 17.75 -7.46
N THR A 322 -2.25 18.45 -6.41
CA THR A 322 -0.89 18.48 -5.88
C THR A 322 -0.93 18.24 -4.37
N LEU A 323 -0.01 17.42 -3.88
CA LEU A 323 0.14 17.21 -2.44
C LEU A 323 0.79 18.46 -1.82
N PRO A 324 0.18 19.13 -0.81
CA PRO A 324 0.83 20.21 -0.10
C PRO A 324 2.11 19.74 0.59
N GLN A 325 3.19 20.50 0.49
CA GLN A 325 4.48 20.16 1.12
C GLN A 325 4.40 19.98 2.64
N ARG A 326 3.41 20.58 3.28
CA ARG A 326 3.17 20.47 4.72
C ARG A 326 2.31 19.30 5.12
N THR A 327 1.74 18.58 4.15
CA THR A 327 0.95 17.38 4.44
C THR A 327 1.81 16.35 5.17
N ASP A 328 1.20 15.68 6.14
CA ASP A 328 1.89 14.68 6.96
C ASP A 328 2.06 13.34 6.23
N VAL A 329 2.67 13.39 5.05
CA VAL A 329 3.08 12.23 4.26
C VAL A 329 4.59 12.15 4.26
N ASN A 330 5.13 10.97 4.61
CA ASN A 330 6.56 10.74 4.63
C ASN A 330 7.11 10.37 3.25
N PHE A 331 8.39 10.61 3.06
CA PHE A 331 9.17 10.20 1.90
C PHE A 331 8.73 10.79 0.56
N VAL A 332 7.60 11.47 0.49
CA VAL A 332 7.12 12.16 -0.69
C VAL A 332 7.56 13.62 -0.64
N GLU A 333 8.40 14.04 -1.59
CA GLU A 333 8.81 15.45 -1.75
C GLU A 333 7.80 16.23 -2.56
N ASN A 334 7.29 15.62 -3.63
CA ASN A 334 6.28 16.20 -4.50
C ASN A 334 5.39 15.09 -5.05
N MET A 335 4.12 15.39 -5.23
CA MET A 335 3.16 14.52 -5.89
C MET A 335 2.18 15.37 -6.68
N GLN A 336 1.99 15.00 -7.94
CA GLN A 336 1.06 15.63 -8.85
C GLN A 336 0.21 14.57 -9.53
N VAL A 337 -1.08 14.87 -9.66
CA VAL A 337 -2.03 14.04 -10.42
C VAL A 337 -2.76 14.96 -11.38
N GLN A 338 -2.82 14.57 -12.62
CA GLN A 338 -3.56 15.27 -13.66
C GLN A 338 -4.59 14.33 -14.26
N GLN A 339 -5.85 14.76 -14.24
CA GLN A 339 -6.96 14.04 -14.83
C GLN A 339 -7.66 14.90 -15.88
N GLU A 340 -7.93 14.29 -17.03
CA GLU A 340 -8.68 14.94 -18.12
C GLU A 340 -9.86 14.07 -18.52
N TYR A 341 -11.01 14.72 -18.69
CA TYR A 341 -12.25 14.10 -19.10
C TYR A 341 -12.61 14.50 -20.52
N LYS A 342 -13.05 13.55 -21.31
CA LYS A 342 -13.50 13.75 -22.70
C LYS A 342 -14.97 13.44 -22.84
N ARG A 343 -15.62 14.21 -23.72
CA ARG A 343 -17.00 13.94 -24.09
C ARG A 343 -17.08 12.77 -25.06
N LEU A 344 -17.84 11.76 -24.70
CA LEU A 344 -18.06 10.57 -25.50
C LEU A 344 -19.14 10.83 -26.60
N PRO A 345 -19.22 9.96 -27.62
CA PRO A 345 -20.23 10.11 -28.69
C PRO A 345 -21.68 10.09 -28.19
N ASN A 346 -21.97 9.42 -27.09
CA ASN A 346 -23.29 9.39 -26.42
C ASN A 346 -23.58 10.63 -25.57
N GLY A 347 -22.64 11.59 -25.49
CA GLY A 347 -22.79 12.83 -24.75
C GLY A 347 -22.27 12.79 -23.31
N GLU A 348 -21.94 11.62 -22.77
CA GLU A 348 -21.34 11.43 -21.43
C GLU A 348 -19.90 11.94 -21.37
N TRP A 349 -19.47 12.36 -20.19
CA TRP A 349 -18.08 12.72 -19.93
C TRP A 349 -17.38 11.59 -19.18
N ALA A 350 -16.26 11.14 -19.70
CA ALA A 350 -15.49 10.06 -19.09
C ALA A 350 -14.01 10.42 -18.95
N LEU A 351 -13.36 9.88 -17.92
CA LEU A 351 -11.94 10.02 -17.70
C LEU A 351 -11.17 9.42 -18.87
N SER A 352 -10.25 10.17 -19.47
CA SER A 352 -9.44 9.73 -20.60
C SER A 352 -7.95 9.72 -20.32
N VAL A 353 -7.50 10.59 -19.43
CA VAL A 353 -6.09 10.72 -18.99
C VAL A 353 -6.06 10.74 -17.47
N ASP A 354 -5.19 9.93 -16.87
CA ASP A 354 -4.88 9.94 -15.45
C ASP A 354 -3.37 9.74 -15.28
N ASP A 355 -2.65 10.84 -15.19
CA ASP A 355 -1.20 10.85 -15.02
C ASP A 355 -0.83 11.21 -13.57
N MET A 356 0.09 10.46 -12.98
CA MET A 356 0.56 10.70 -11.63
C MET A 356 2.08 10.65 -11.57
N ILE A 357 2.66 11.66 -10.93
CA ILE A 357 4.09 11.78 -10.71
C ILE A 357 4.35 11.89 -9.21
N VAL A 358 5.26 11.07 -8.69
CA VAL A 358 5.64 11.07 -7.28
C VAL A 358 7.15 11.16 -7.16
N GLU A 359 7.65 12.27 -6.62
CA GLU A 359 9.06 12.43 -6.26
C GLU A 359 9.26 12.00 -4.81
N MET A 360 10.21 11.09 -4.58
CA MET A 360 10.45 10.49 -3.27
C MET A 360 11.89 10.71 -2.81
N LYS A 361 12.05 10.89 -1.49
CA LYS A 361 13.35 10.91 -0.82
C LYS A 361 13.25 10.14 0.50
N VAL A 362 13.88 8.97 0.55
CA VAL A 362 13.85 8.12 1.76
C VAL A 362 14.87 8.59 2.79
N THR A 363 16.12 8.77 2.40
CA THR A 363 17.21 9.30 3.23
C THR A 363 18.18 10.12 2.38
N ASP A 364 19.07 10.87 3.02
CA ASP A 364 20.14 11.58 2.29
C ASP A 364 21.20 10.63 1.70
N LEU A 365 21.25 9.38 2.18
CA LEU A 365 22.15 8.34 1.69
C LEU A 365 21.61 7.61 0.45
N ILE A 366 20.29 7.61 0.25
CA ILE A 366 19.62 6.96 -0.89
C ILE A 366 19.23 8.04 -1.86
N SER A 367 19.65 7.91 -3.11
CA SER A 367 19.29 8.83 -4.18
C SER A 367 17.80 9.05 -4.24
N LYS A 368 17.40 10.25 -4.63
CA LYS A 368 15.99 10.57 -4.87
C LYS A 368 15.42 9.63 -5.92
N ALA A 369 14.20 9.23 -5.74
CA ALA A 369 13.48 8.40 -6.70
C ALA A 369 12.27 9.17 -7.26
N ILE A 370 11.87 8.82 -8.46
CA ILE A 370 10.65 9.30 -9.08
C ILE A 370 9.87 8.12 -9.63
N VAL A 371 8.57 8.17 -9.44
CA VAL A 371 7.65 7.25 -10.07
C VAL A 371 6.71 8.03 -10.96
N ILE A 372 6.60 7.60 -12.21
CA ILE A 372 5.77 8.22 -13.24
C ILE A 372 4.76 7.17 -13.68
N ARG A 373 3.48 7.44 -13.43
CA ARG A 373 2.37 6.63 -13.95
C ARG A 373 1.64 7.43 -15.01
N THR A 374 1.55 6.89 -16.20
CA THR A 374 0.72 7.41 -17.27
C THR A 374 -0.39 6.42 -17.58
N THR A 375 -1.63 6.87 -17.56
CA THR A 375 -2.82 6.04 -17.79
C THR A 375 -3.69 6.65 -18.87
N ARG A 376 -4.14 5.83 -19.79
CA ARG A 376 -5.07 6.20 -20.87
C ARG A 376 -6.27 5.27 -20.83
N LEU A 377 -7.45 5.87 -20.87
CA LEU A 377 -8.72 5.16 -20.84
C LEU A 377 -9.49 5.44 -22.12
N SER A 378 -9.99 4.38 -22.74
CA SER A 378 -10.67 4.45 -24.05
C SER A 378 -11.80 3.42 -24.15
N ASP A 379 -12.49 3.44 -25.27
CA ASP A 379 -13.48 2.43 -25.67
C ASP A 379 -14.59 2.20 -24.64
N TYR A 380 -15.10 3.32 -24.10
CA TYR A 380 -16.22 3.30 -23.18
C TYR A 380 -17.50 2.77 -23.83
N ASP A 381 -18.10 1.76 -23.21
CA ASP A 381 -19.36 1.15 -23.62
C ASP A 381 -20.29 0.99 -22.41
N PHE A 382 -21.54 1.40 -22.57
CA PHE A 382 -22.59 1.39 -21.53
C PHE A 382 -23.62 0.27 -21.75
N SER A 383 -23.36 -0.63 -22.70
CA SER A 383 -24.23 -1.76 -22.97
C SER A 383 -24.28 -2.73 -21.79
N PRO A 384 -25.39 -3.48 -21.62
CA PRO A 384 -25.51 -4.49 -20.57
C PRO A 384 -24.41 -5.54 -20.64
N ILE A 385 -23.74 -5.77 -19.53
CA ILE A 385 -22.62 -6.71 -19.42
C ILE A 385 -23.16 -8.05 -18.93
N SER A 386 -22.69 -9.16 -19.53
CA SER A 386 -23.06 -10.50 -19.12
C SER A 386 -22.78 -10.78 -17.65
N LYS A 387 -23.79 -11.28 -16.93
CA LYS A 387 -23.66 -11.69 -15.53
C LYS A 387 -22.57 -12.72 -15.28
N GLN A 388 -22.19 -13.49 -16.30
CA GLN A 388 -21.13 -14.50 -16.19
C GLN A 388 -19.75 -13.85 -15.96
N LEU A 389 -19.50 -12.65 -16.48
CA LEU A 389 -18.26 -11.91 -16.30
C LEU A 389 -18.07 -11.42 -14.87
N PHE A 390 -19.16 -11.28 -14.10
CA PHE A 390 -19.12 -10.94 -12.69
C PHE A 390 -19.19 -12.16 -11.75
N LYS A 391 -19.26 -13.40 -12.31
CA LYS A 391 -19.18 -14.61 -11.49
C LYS A 391 -17.77 -14.85 -11.00
N GLY A 392 -17.65 -15.25 -9.73
CA GLY A 392 -16.35 -15.37 -9.05
C GLY A 392 -15.95 -14.02 -8.45
N ARG A 393 -15.38 -14.05 -7.25
CA ARG A 393 -15.08 -12.81 -6.50
C ARG A 393 -13.62 -12.37 -6.61
N VAL A 394 -12.94 -12.80 -7.66
CA VAL A 394 -11.65 -12.22 -8.05
C VAL A 394 -11.95 -10.99 -8.88
N HIS A 395 -11.77 -9.81 -8.25
CA HIS A 395 -11.98 -8.53 -8.94
C HIS A 395 -10.92 -8.25 -10.01
N LYS A 396 -9.74 -8.87 -9.94
CA LYS A 396 -8.67 -8.76 -10.93
C LYS A 396 -8.32 -10.12 -11.48
N ARG A 397 -8.54 -10.32 -12.78
CA ARG A 397 -8.29 -11.58 -13.50
C ARG A 397 -7.24 -11.36 -14.56
N HIS A 398 -6.44 -12.39 -14.84
CA HIS A 398 -5.45 -12.38 -15.90
C HIS A 398 -5.88 -13.32 -17.00
N GLU A 399 -5.78 -12.87 -18.24
CA GLU A 399 -5.85 -13.80 -19.39
C GLU A 399 -4.64 -14.74 -19.36
N ALA A 400 -4.81 -15.95 -19.86
CA ALA A 400 -3.80 -17.01 -19.75
C ALA A 400 -2.45 -16.62 -20.40
N ASP A 401 -2.49 -15.80 -21.44
CA ASP A 401 -1.35 -15.32 -22.22
C ASP A 401 -0.97 -13.85 -21.92
N ALA A 402 -1.50 -13.27 -20.85
CA ALA A 402 -1.27 -11.86 -20.51
C ALA A 402 0.22 -11.48 -20.38
N MET A 403 1.07 -12.41 -19.91
CA MET A 403 2.52 -12.18 -19.78
C MET A 403 3.33 -12.53 -21.04
N GLY A 404 2.69 -13.09 -22.07
CA GLY A 404 3.36 -13.57 -23.29
C GLY A 404 2.92 -12.84 -24.56
N ARG A 405 2.39 -11.62 -24.45
CA ARG A 405 1.91 -10.84 -25.58
C ARG A 405 3.05 -10.43 -26.54
N ASP A 406 2.78 -10.53 -27.82
CA ASP A 406 3.71 -10.16 -28.89
C ASP A 406 3.73 -8.63 -29.13
N GLU A 407 4.67 -8.18 -29.95
CA GLU A 407 4.80 -6.76 -30.30
C GLU A 407 3.59 -6.24 -31.10
N ALA A 408 2.87 -7.11 -31.83
CA ALA A 408 1.66 -6.70 -32.55
C ALA A 408 0.55 -6.27 -31.56
N PHE A 409 0.39 -7.02 -30.47
CA PHE A 409 -0.51 -6.64 -29.40
C PHE A 409 -0.12 -5.28 -28.78
N TRP A 410 1.16 -5.09 -28.45
CA TRP A 410 1.63 -3.84 -27.85
C TRP A 410 1.47 -2.65 -28.79
N ASN A 411 1.75 -2.81 -30.08
CA ASN A 411 1.53 -1.76 -31.08
C ASN A 411 0.05 -1.35 -31.23
N GLN A 412 -0.87 -2.27 -30.97
CA GLN A 412 -2.30 -1.97 -30.97
C GLN A 412 -2.75 -1.18 -29.73
N TYR A 413 -2.24 -1.53 -28.53
CA TYR A 413 -2.75 -1.00 -27.27
C TYR A 413 -1.85 0.06 -26.63
N ARG A 414 -0.58 0.16 -27.01
CA ARG A 414 0.35 1.17 -26.49
C ARG A 414 -0.03 2.55 -26.98
N THR A 415 -0.68 3.32 -26.14
CA THR A 415 -1.11 4.69 -26.44
C THR A 415 -0.09 5.75 -26.01
N VAL A 416 0.92 5.37 -25.22
CA VAL A 416 2.05 6.21 -24.82
C VAL A 416 3.33 5.49 -25.22
N GLU A 417 4.10 6.08 -26.14
CA GLU A 417 5.36 5.49 -26.60
C GLU A 417 6.38 5.35 -25.47
N LEU A 418 7.23 4.35 -25.58
CA LEU A 418 8.38 4.19 -24.71
C LEU A 418 9.45 5.21 -25.10
N THR A 419 10.11 5.81 -24.12
CA THR A 419 11.30 6.64 -24.37
C THR A 419 12.45 5.77 -24.86
N LYS A 420 13.53 6.41 -25.33
CA LYS A 420 14.73 5.69 -25.74
C LYS A 420 15.33 4.85 -24.61
N SER A 421 15.34 5.41 -23.41
CA SER A 421 15.87 4.73 -22.22
C SER A 421 14.95 3.59 -21.77
N GLU A 422 13.64 3.78 -21.83
CA GLU A 422 12.64 2.74 -21.52
C GLU A 422 12.72 1.57 -22.50
N SER A 423 12.85 1.84 -23.81
CA SER A 423 12.94 0.78 -24.84
C SER A 423 14.26 0.01 -24.80
N SER A 424 15.35 0.61 -24.34
CA SER A 424 16.68 -0.02 -24.17
C SER A 424 16.87 -0.70 -22.81
N MET A 425 15.86 -0.76 -21.97
CA MET A 425 15.96 -1.21 -20.58
C MET A 425 16.58 -2.61 -20.41
N ASN A 426 16.18 -3.58 -21.24
CA ASN A 426 16.76 -4.93 -21.18
C ASN A 426 18.26 -4.95 -21.45
N ALA A 427 18.74 -4.17 -22.44
CA ALA A 427 20.17 -4.06 -22.74
C ALA A 427 20.93 -3.38 -21.60
N PHE A 428 20.34 -2.37 -20.97
CA PHE A 428 20.88 -1.69 -19.79
C PHE A 428 21.03 -2.64 -18.62
N ILE A 429 20.02 -3.43 -18.31
CA ILE A 429 20.03 -4.43 -17.25
C ILE A 429 21.12 -5.49 -17.47
N HIS A 430 21.23 -6.02 -18.69
CA HIS A 430 22.32 -6.97 -19.00
C HIS A 430 23.72 -6.40 -18.79
N ARG A 431 23.92 -5.11 -19.06
CA ARG A 431 25.20 -4.45 -18.77
C ARG A 431 25.46 -4.31 -17.27
N ILE A 432 24.41 -4.03 -16.48
CA ILE A 432 24.51 -3.97 -15.00
C ILE A 432 24.89 -5.34 -14.43
N GLU A 433 24.28 -6.41 -14.91
CA GLU A 433 24.56 -7.79 -14.47
C GLU A 433 26.02 -8.18 -14.64
N GLN A 434 26.66 -7.67 -15.70
CA GLN A 434 28.08 -7.95 -15.99
C GLN A 434 29.05 -7.17 -15.11
N LEU A 435 28.59 -6.24 -14.27
CA LEU A 435 29.44 -5.46 -13.39
C LEU A 435 30.08 -6.32 -12.32
N LYS A 436 31.41 -6.24 -12.24
CA LYS A 436 32.18 -6.94 -11.19
C LYS A 436 31.72 -6.47 -9.80
N GLY A 437 31.25 -7.39 -9.00
CA GLY A 437 30.75 -7.11 -7.64
C GLY A 437 29.24 -6.87 -7.53
N PHE A 438 28.51 -6.60 -8.62
CA PHE A 438 27.06 -6.35 -8.60
C PHE A 438 26.29 -7.49 -7.92
N LYS A 439 26.65 -8.73 -8.20
CA LYS A 439 26.04 -9.91 -7.57
C LYS A 439 26.09 -9.90 -6.04
N TYR A 440 27.16 -9.36 -5.44
CA TYR A 440 27.30 -9.29 -3.98
C TYR A 440 26.45 -8.18 -3.38
N VAL A 441 26.34 -7.04 -4.09
CA VAL A 441 25.44 -5.94 -3.70
C VAL A 441 23.99 -6.41 -3.77
N LEU A 442 23.61 -7.07 -4.85
CA LEU A 442 22.27 -7.62 -5.05
C LEU A 442 21.97 -8.70 -3.99
N PHE A 443 22.92 -9.57 -3.67
CA PHE A 443 22.81 -10.55 -2.60
C PHE A 443 22.54 -9.90 -1.25
N GLY A 444 23.32 -8.89 -0.88
CA GLY A 444 23.13 -8.16 0.39
C GLY A 444 21.79 -7.44 0.44
N LEU A 445 21.40 -6.81 -0.66
CA LEU A 445 20.11 -6.12 -0.76
C LEU A 445 18.92 -7.09 -0.65
N LYS A 446 18.97 -8.24 -1.33
CA LYS A 446 17.95 -9.29 -1.22
C LYS A 446 17.90 -9.86 0.20
N ALA A 447 19.02 -10.17 0.81
CA ALA A 447 19.07 -10.67 2.19
C ALA A 447 18.44 -9.66 3.18
N LEU A 448 18.68 -8.37 2.98
CA LEU A 448 18.13 -7.31 3.82
C LEU A 448 16.62 -7.09 3.60
N ILE A 449 16.18 -7.00 2.34
CA ILE A 449 14.80 -6.64 1.97
C ILE A 449 13.87 -7.86 2.05
N GLU A 450 14.28 -8.97 1.43
CA GLU A 450 13.48 -10.18 1.33
C GLU A 450 13.65 -11.11 2.56
N ASN A 451 14.73 -10.92 3.32
CA ASN A 451 15.10 -11.75 4.46
C ASN A 451 15.36 -13.22 4.06
N PHE A 452 15.61 -13.45 2.76
CA PHE A 452 15.95 -14.74 2.17
C PHE A 452 17.06 -14.57 1.13
N VAL A 453 17.83 -15.63 0.96
CA VAL A 453 18.91 -15.72 -0.01
C VAL A 453 18.58 -16.83 -1.02
N GLU A 454 18.53 -16.44 -2.28
CA GLU A 454 18.32 -17.36 -3.39
C GLU A 454 19.61 -18.15 -3.68
N THR A 455 19.48 -19.46 -3.92
CA THR A 455 20.65 -20.33 -4.16
C THR A 455 20.99 -20.48 -5.65
N SER A 456 20.11 -20.03 -6.55
CA SER A 456 20.35 -20.09 -7.99
C SER A 456 21.30 -18.99 -8.48
N PRO A 457 22.09 -19.23 -9.54
CA PRO A 457 22.87 -18.19 -10.19
C PRO A 457 21.98 -17.05 -10.72
N SER A 458 22.55 -15.85 -10.84
CA SER A 458 21.86 -14.70 -11.44
C SER A 458 21.21 -15.05 -12.78
N GLY A 459 19.96 -14.60 -12.96
CA GLY A 459 19.19 -14.83 -14.18
C GLY A 459 18.49 -16.18 -14.27
N LYS A 460 18.64 -17.06 -13.26
CA LYS A 460 17.88 -18.31 -13.18
C LYS A 460 16.92 -18.29 -11.99
N PRO A 461 15.66 -18.72 -12.16
CA PRO A 461 14.71 -18.79 -11.06
C PRO A 461 15.22 -19.69 -9.93
N SER A 462 15.12 -19.23 -8.69
CA SER A 462 15.57 -19.98 -7.53
C SER A 462 14.66 -21.17 -7.28
N LYS A 463 15.26 -22.35 -7.08
CA LYS A 463 14.57 -23.58 -6.70
C LYS A 463 14.53 -23.78 -5.18
N PHE A 464 15.47 -23.16 -4.48
CA PHE A 464 15.60 -23.27 -3.03
C PHE A 464 16.10 -21.93 -2.47
N ASP A 465 15.45 -21.43 -1.43
CA ASP A 465 15.81 -20.18 -0.74
C ASP A 465 16.27 -20.48 0.68
N ILE A 466 17.39 -19.88 1.10
CA ILE A 466 17.90 -19.93 2.49
C ILE A 466 17.33 -18.76 3.26
N GLY A 467 16.74 -19.00 4.42
CA GLY A 467 16.15 -17.97 5.29
C GLY A 467 14.94 -18.51 6.06
N PRO A 468 14.36 -17.68 6.94
CA PRO A 468 14.60 -16.25 7.16
C PRO A 468 15.96 -15.94 7.83
N VAL A 469 16.69 -14.95 7.30
CA VAL A 469 18.03 -14.57 7.78
C VAL A 469 17.99 -14.00 9.21
N ASN A 470 16.94 -13.24 9.54
CA ASN A 470 16.77 -12.62 10.86
C ASN A 470 16.45 -13.61 12.00
N THR A 471 16.39 -14.90 11.72
CA THR A 471 16.21 -15.97 12.70
C THR A 471 17.48 -16.82 12.91
N THR A 472 18.56 -16.48 12.21
CA THR A 472 19.80 -17.28 12.21
C THR A 472 20.49 -17.28 13.58
N ILE A 473 20.49 -16.15 14.27
CA ILE A 473 21.08 -16.02 15.61
C ILE A 473 20.05 -15.40 16.54
N THR A 474 19.73 -16.08 17.62
CA THR A 474 18.77 -15.62 18.61
C THR A 474 19.24 -16.04 20.02
N ARG A 475 18.48 -15.66 21.04
CA ARG A 475 18.74 -15.99 22.43
C ARG A 475 17.45 -16.30 23.17
N ASN A 476 17.42 -17.34 23.99
CA ASN A 476 16.36 -17.60 24.95
C ASN A 476 16.93 -18.10 26.28
N PHE A 477 16.08 -18.26 27.28
CA PHE A 477 16.50 -18.61 28.63
C PHE A 477 17.12 -20.01 28.74
N ILE A 478 16.65 -20.97 27.95
CA ILE A 478 17.11 -22.37 28.02
C ILE A 478 18.36 -22.59 27.17
N ASP A 479 18.41 -22.02 25.97
CA ASP A 479 19.48 -22.27 25.00
C ASP A 479 20.65 -21.32 25.13
N GLY A 480 20.51 -20.21 25.90
CA GLY A 480 21.45 -19.12 25.81
C GLY A 480 21.46 -18.56 24.38
N PHE A 481 22.59 -18.60 23.71
CA PHE A 481 22.62 -18.36 22.26
C PHE A 481 22.15 -19.57 21.48
N ARG A 482 21.38 -19.30 20.43
CA ARG A 482 20.80 -20.32 19.55
C ARG A 482 21.14 -19.95 18.09
N PHE A 483 21.68 -20.91 17.36
CA PHE A 483 21.96 -20.80 15.95
C PHE A 483 20.94 -21.63 15.15
N ARG A 484 20.41 -21.06 14.09
CA ARG A 484 19.38 -21.68 13.26
C ARG A 484 19.71 -21.52 11.78
N LEU A 485 19.61 -22.61 11.03
CA LEU A 485 19.67 -22.64 9.57
C LEU A 485 18.31 -23.06 9.04
N SER A 486 17.72 -22.23 8.21
CA SER A 486 16.37 -22.42 7.67
C SER A 486 16.37 -22.33 6.16
N GLY A 487 15.37 -22.96 5.51
CA GLY A 487 15.18 -22.85 4.07
C GLY A 487 13.82 -23.33 3.59
N GLN A 488 13.54 -23.04 2.33
CA GLN A 488 12.30 -23.42 1.66
C GLN A 488 12.50 -23.68 0.17
N THR A 489 11.75 -24.59 -0.40
CA THR A 489 11.67 -24.80 -1.86
C THR A 489 10.68 -23.83 -2.47
N THR A 490 10.78 -23.62 -3.78
CA THR A 490 9.91 -22.75 -4.57
C THR A 490 9.18 -23.56 -5.65
N ALA A 491 8.19 -22.96 -6.30
CA ALA A 491 7.47 -23.56 -7.42
C ALA A 491 8.36 -23.88 -8.64
N ASN A 492 9.55 -23.24 -8.72
CA ASN A 492 10.54 -23.53 -9.76
C ASN A 492 11.18 -24.90 -9.61
N LEU A 493 11.10 -25.53 -8.41
CA LEU A 493 11.44 -26.92 -8.20
C LEU A 493 10.26 -27.83 -8.54
N ASN A 494 9.10 -27.53 -7.95
CA ASN A 494 7.84 -28.23 -8.23
C ASN A 494 6.67 -27.29 -7.88
N PRO A 495 5.72 -27.02 -8.81
CA PRO A 495 4.62 -26.08 -8.58
C PRO A 495 3.52 -26.58 -7.64
N HIS A 496 3.56 -27.88 -7.27
CA HIS A 496 2.57 -28.52 -6.39
C HIS A 496 3.17 -29.02 -5.08
N LEU A 497 4.45 -29.40 -5.05
CA LEU A 497 5.09 -29.98 -3.87
C LEU A 497 6.19 -29.06 -3.34
N PHE A 498 6.05 -28.67 -2.06
CA PHE A 498 6.98 -27.77 -1.38
C PHE A 498 7.50 -28.41 -0.11
N ALA A 499 8.75 -28.07 0.23
CA ALA A 499 9.37 -28.40 1.51
C ALA A 499 9.93 -27.13 2.15
N SER A 500 9.77 -26.99 3.45
CA SER A 500 10.39 -25.92 4.23
C SER A 500 10.77 -26.43 5.62
N GLY A 501 11.71 -25.74 6.29
CA GLY A 501 12.05 -26.12 7.65
C GLY A 501 13.32 -25.45 8.15
N TYR A 502 13.74 -25.90 9.32
CA TYR A 502 15.00 -25.48 9.93
C TYR A 502 15.61 -26.57 10.82
N VAL A 503 16.91 -26.40 11.06
CA VAL A 503 17.65 -27.05 12.15
C VAL A 503 18.24 -25.95 13.02
N ALA A 504 18.16 -26.10 14.34
CA ALA A 504 18.74 -25.15 15.28
C ALA A 504 19.49 -25.86 16.41
N TYR A 505 20.48 -25.14 16.98
CA TYR A 505 21.30 -25.67 18.10
C TYR A 505 21.40 -24.61 19.19
N GLY A 506 21.08 -25.01 20.43
CA GLY A 506 21.22 -24.18 21.63
C GLY A 506 22.57 -24.44 22.30
N LEU A 507 23.33 -23.36 22.59
CA LEU A 507 24.65 -23.52 23.17
C LEU A 507 24.60 -24.02 24.61
N ASP A 508 23.73 -23.45 25.45
CA ASP A 508 23.64 -23.81 26.87
C ASP A 508 22.92 -25.14 27.07
N SER A 509 21.81 -25.36 26.34
CA SER A 509 21.06 -26.61 26.41
C SER A 509 21.74 -27.79 25.76
N LYS A 510 22.69 -27.55 24.84
CA LYS A 510 23.37 -28.58 24.01
C LYS A 510 22.38 -29.45 23.23
N LYS A 511 21.17 -28.91 22.95
CA LYS A 511 20.10 -29.62 22.23
C LYS A 511 20.00 -29.16 20.78
N THR A 512 19.67 -30.10 19.92
CA THR A 512 19.34 -29.85 18.53
C THR A 512 17.83 -29.85 18.38
N TYR A 513 17.32 -28.84 17.67
CA TYR A 513 15.91 -28.63 17.37
C TYR A 513 15.68 -28.67 15.87
N TYR A 514 14.48 -29.04 15.46
CA TYR A 514 14.14 -29.05 14.04
C TYR A 514 12.66 -28.73 13.80
N LYS A 515 12.36 -28.26 12.62
CA LYS A 515 11.04 -28.20 12.01
C LYS A 515 11.14 -28.62 10.56
N GLY A 516 10.30 -29.53 10.13
CA GLY A 516 10.15 -29.92 8.74
C GLY A 516 8.68 -29.78 8.34
N GLU A 517 8.42 -29.20 7.17
CA GLU A 517 7.10 -29.08 6.57
C GLU A 517 7.14 -29.63 5.15
N LEU A 518 6.16 -30.47 4.80
CA LEU A 518 5.87 -30.90 3.46
C LEU A 518 4.49 -30.40 3.08
N ILE A 519 4.38 -29.67 1.98
CA ILE A 519 3.15 -29.00 1.55
C ILE A 519 2.83 -29.51 0.15
N TYR A 520 1.65 -30.13 0.00
CA TYR A 520 1.09 -30.46 -1.31
C TYR A 520 0.00 -29.43 -1.63
N SER A 521 0.19 -28.65 -2.68
CA SER A 521 -0.80 -27.69 -3.17
C SER A 521 -1.60 -28.30 -4.30
N PHE A 522 -2.92 -28.37 -4.14
CA PHE A 522 -3.85 -28.84 -5.19
C PHE A 522 -3.90 -27.87 -6.37
N ASN A 523 -3.60 -26.60 -6.14
CA ASN A 523 -3.49 -25.57 -7.16
C ASN A 523 -2.02 -25.39 -7.56
N LYS A 524 -1.76 -25.26 -8.86
CA LYS A 524 -0.45 -24.86 -9.37
C LYS A 524 -0.09 -23.49 -8.77
N LYS A 525 1.12 -23.35 -8.25
CA LYS A 525 1.66 -22.12 -7.67
C LYS A 525 2.72 -21.52 -8.58
N GLU A 526 2.81 -20.18 -8.57
CA GLU A 526 3.80 -19.45 -9.36
C GLU A 526 5.15 -19.38 -8.66
N TYR A 527 5.16 -19.16 -7.33
CA TYR A 527 6.41 -19.07 -6.58
C TYR A 527 6.36 -19.80 -5.24
N LEU A 528 5.38 -19.55 -4.35
CA LEU A 528 5.32 -20.11 -2.99
C LEU A 528 3.97 -20.78 -2.69
N PRO A 529 3.94 -21.76 -1.77
CA PRO A 529 2.71 -22.50 -1.46
C PRO A 529 1.61 -21.64 -0.84
N ARG A 530 1.97 -20.44 -0.33
CA ARG A 530 1.05 -19.49 0.32
C ARG A 530 0.29 -18.58 -0.64
N ASP A 531 0.59 -18.64 -1.96
CA ASP A 531 -0.09 -17.82 -2.97
C ASP A 531 -1.60 -18.09 -2.98
N PHE A 532 -2.35 -17.01 -3.16
CA PHE A 532 -3.82 -17.07 -3.16
C PHE A 532 -4.39 -17.64 -4.46
N PRO A 533 -5.49 -18.40 -4.44
CA PRO A 533 -6.15 -18.98 -3.27
C PRO A 533 -5.39 -20.22 -2.75
N LYS A 534 -5.35 -20.38 -1.41
CA LYS A 534 -4.68 -21.54 -0.80
C LYS A 534 -5.60 -22.76 -0.84
N HIS A 535 -5.10 -23.85 -1.41
CA HIS A 535 -5.72 -25.16 -1.37
C HIS A 535 -4.61 -26.19 -1.21
N ALA A 536 -4.35 -26.63 0.01
CA ALA A 536 -3.15 -27.38 0.33
C ALA A 536 -3.37 -28.37 1.48
N LEU A 537 -2.61 -29.45 1.45
CA LEU A 537 -2.40 -30.39 2.55
C LEU A 537 -0.96 -30.20 3.04
N THR A 538 -0.79 -29.97 4.34
CA THR A 538 0.51 -29.71 4.97
C THR A 538 0.77 -30.72 6.06
N PHE A 539 1.88 -31.43 5.99
CA PHE A 539 2.41 -32.23 7.11
C PHE A 539 3.56 -31.47 7.76
N THR A 540 3.53 -31.35 9.09
CA THR A 540 4.58 -30.67 9.88
C THR A 540 5.08 -31.60 10.98
N SER A 541 6.39 -31.72 11.09
CA SER A 541 7.06 -32.37 12.24
C SER A 541 7.99 -31.34 12.89
N THR A 542 7.88 -31.18 14.21
CA THR A 542 8.66 -30.18 14.95
C THR A 542 9.05 -30.69 16.33
N TYR A 543 10.34 -30.54 16.65
CA TYR A 543 10.85 -30.65 18.03
C TYR A 543 11.54 -29.34 18.39
N ASP A 544 11.05 -28.64 19.40
CA ASP A 544 11.58 -27.33 19.77
C ASP A 544 11.24 -26.95 21.23
N VAL A 545 11.77 -25.81 21.68
CA VAL A 545 11.49 -25.19 22.99
C VAL A 545 10.74 -23.88 22.80
N THR A 546 9.75 -23.60 23.65
CA THR A 546 8.97 -22.35 23.58
C THR A 546 8.47 -21.93 24.96
N SER A 547 8.17 -20.66 25.15
CA SER A 547 7.35 -20.24 26.26
C SER A 547 5.86 -20.42 25.93
N PRO A 548 4.97 -20.64 26.90
CA PRO A 548 3.54 -20.72 26.64
C PRO A 548 2.97 -19.49 25.92
N SER A 549 3.44 -18.28 26.27
CA SER A 549 2.99 -17.02 25.63
C SER A 549 3.49 -16.83 24.20
N ASP A 550 4.70 -17.31 23.87
CA ASP A 550 5.26 -17.19 22.50
C ASP A 550 4.46 -18.01 21.47
N ARG A 551 3.57 -18.91 21.90
CA ARG A 551 2.66 -19.65 21.01
C ARG A 551 1.57 -18.80 20.37
N PHE A 552 1.27 -17.63 20.93
CA PHE A 552 0.20 -16.75 20.51
C PHE A 552 0.67 -15.58 19.64
N ILE A 553 1.98 -15.39 19.46
CA ILE A 553 2.53 -14.32 18.62
C ILE A 553 2.59 -14.76 17.16
N GLU A 554 2.27 -13.84 16.26
CA GLU A 554 2.38 -14.07 14.80
C GLU A 554 3.82 -14.10 14.30
N THR A 555 4.71 -13.34 14.94
CA THR A 555 6.12 -13.26 14.57
C THR A 555 6.84 -14.52 15.04
N ASP A 556 7.75 -15.05 14.22
CA ASP A 556 8.59 -16.19 14.59
C ASP A 556 9.32 -15.89 15.91
N LYS A 557 9.24 -16.82 16.88
CA LYS A 557 9.87 -16.67 18.20
C LYS A 557 11.38 -16.47 18.15
N ASP A 558 12.02 -17.01 17.11
CA ASP A 558 13.45 -16.91 16.87
C ASP A 558 13.85 -15.64 16.08
N ASN A 559 12.90 -14.75 15.77
CA ASN A 559 13.23 -13.47 15.19
C ASN A 559 14.05 -12.62 16.17
N VAL A 560 15.21 -12.15 15.75
CA VAL A 560 16.16 -11.41 16.59
C VAL A 560 15.51 -10.25 17.35
N PHE A 561 14.55 -9.55 16.75
CA PHE A 561 13.87 -8.43 17.40
C PHE A 561 12.89 -8.88 18.50
N THR A 562 12.22 -10.04 18.36
CA THR A 562 11.32 -10.58 19.38
C THR A 562 12.07 -11.31 20.50
N ALA A 563 13.33 -11.64 20.27
CA ALA A 563 14.20 -12.24 21.30
C ALA A 563 14.54 -11.26 22.44
N PHE A 564 14.46 -9.93 22.19
CA PHE A 564 14.63 -8.92 23.23
C PHE A 564 13.37 -8.85 24.10
N LYS A 565 13.43 -9.53 25.28
CA LYS A 565 12.32 -9.60 26.23
C LYS A 565 12.47 -8.52 27.30
N TRP A 566 11.35 -7.90 27.72
CA TRP A 566 11.32 -6.91 28.79
C TRP A 566 11.22 -7.54 30.20
N THR A 567 10.97 -8.85 30.26
CA THR A 567 10.88 -9.63 31.51
C THR A 567 11.63 -10.96 31.33
N LYS A 568 11.99 -11.58 32.46
CA LYS A 568 12.57 -12.92 32.47
C LYS A 568 11.53 -13.95 32.02
N VAL A 569 11.85 -14.72 30.99
CA VAL A 569 10.98 -15.76 30.44
C VAL A 569 11.59 -17.13 30.73
N ASP A 570 11.46 -17.58 31.95
CA ASP A 570 12.04 -18.84 32.44
C ASP A 570 11.05 -20.00 32.52
N LYS A 571 9.72 -19.72 32.46
CA LYS A 571 8.69 -20.75 32.33
C LYS A 571 8.63 -21.18 30.87
N MET A 572 9.25 -22.30 30.52
CA MET A 572 9.34 -22.81 29.17
C MET A 572 8.98 -24.30 29.09
N MET A 573 8.78 -24.79 27.88
CA MET A 573 8.51 -26.21 27.62
C MET A 573 9.13 -26.65 26.31
N PHE A 574 9.65 -27.90 26.29
CA PHE A 574 9.93 -28.61 25.06
C PHE A 574 8.62 -29.14 24.48
N TYR A 575 8.51 -29.15 23.17
CA TYR A 575 7.38 -29.78 22.50
C TYR A 575 7.81 -30.59 21.29
N ASN A 576 7.21 -31.78 21.14
CA ASN A 576 7.34 -32.62 19.97
C ASN A 576 5.97 -32.73 19.31
N ARG A 577 5.83 -32.17 18.12
CA ARG A 577 4.55 -32.01 17.40
C ARG A 577 4.58 -32.68 16.06
N GLN A 578 3.54 -33.46 15.80
CA GLN A 578 3.20 -33.99 14.49
C GLN A 578 1.83 -33.42 14.10
N GLN A 579 1.73 -32.85 12.93
CA GLN A 579 0.52 -32.12 12.52
C GLN A 579 0.21 -32.37 11.04
N LEU A 580 -1.05 -32.66 10.74
CA LEU A 580 -1.59 -32.68 9.39
C LEU A 580 -2.66 -31.62 9.29
N ALA A 581 -2.50 -30.70 8.33
CA ALA A 581 -3.44 -29.59 8.12
C ALA A 581 -3.93 -29.59 6.68
N TYR A 582 -5.24 -29.53 6.51
CA TYR A 582 -5.88 -29.24 5.23
C TYR A 582 -6.42 -27.82 5.27
N GLU A 583 -6.08 -27.00 4.27
CA GLU A 583 -6.54 -25.63 4.14
C GLU A 583 -7.15 -25.41 2.75
N ARG A 584 -8.36 -24.86 2.74
CA ARG A 584 -9.03 -24.46 1.52
C ARG A 584 -9.55 -23.03 1.65
N GLU A 585 -9.18 -22.20 0.71
CA GLU A 585 -9.55 -20.80 0.63
C GLU A 585 -10.34 -20.57 -0.65
N GLU A 586 -11.54 -20.00 -0.48
CA GLU A 586 -12.43 -19.65 -1.58
C GLU A 586 -12.20 -18.20 -2.00
N GLU A 587 -12.33 -17.92 -3.27
CA GLU A 587 -12.11 -16.58 -3.84
C GLU A 587 -12.97 -15.48 -3.19
N TRP A 588 -14.12 -15.85 -2.62
CA TRP A 588 -14.99 -14.90 -1.95
C TRP A 588 -14.62 -14.56 -0.49
N GLY A 589 -13.44 -15.02 -0.04
CA GLY A 589 -12.91 -14.72 1.28
C GLY A 589 -13.33 -15.68 2.39
N PHE A 590 -13.87 -16.85 2.05
CA PHE A 590 -14.11 -17.93 3.01
C PHE A 590 -12.93 -18.88 3.04
N LYS A 591 -12.44 -19.21 4.23
CA LYS A 591 -11.34 -20.17 4.43
C LYS A 591 -11.76 -21.21 5.44
N THR A 592 -11.51 -22.46 5.11
CA THR A 592 -11.65 -23.62 6.00
C THR A 592 -10.26 -24.18 6.30
N THR A 593 -9.99 -24.44 7.57
CA THR A 593 -8.80 -25.18 8.02
C THR A 593 -9.25 -26.36 8.87
N ALA A 594 -8.87 -27.57 8.47
CA ALA A 594 -9.02 -28.79 9.27
C ALA A 594 -7.63 -29.27 9.67
N LEU A 595 -7.45 -29.53 10.95
CA LEU A 595 -6.17 -29.87 11.56
C LEU A 595 -6.30 -31.13 12.40
N LEU A 596 -5.37 -32.07 12.24
CA LEU A 596 -5.11 -33.16 13.18
C LEU A 596 -3.70 -32.99 13.75
N LYS A 597 -3.56 -32.95 15.05
CA LYS A 597 -2.29 -32.68 15.73
C LYS A 597 -2.10 -33.67 16.88
N THR A 598 -0.90 -34.26 17.00
CA THR A 598 -0.45 -34.86 18.26
C THR A 598 0.77 -34.11 18.75
N GLU A 599 0.81 -33.83 20.04
CA GLU A 599 1.87 -33.01 20.64
C GLU A 599 2.23 -33.53 22.02
N GLU A 600 3.49 -33.82 22.23
CA GLU A 600 4.06 -34.12 23.54
C GLU A 600 4.74 -32.85 24.07
N ASN A 601 4.33 -32.42 25.27
CA ASN A 601 4.90 -31.28 25.96
C ASN A 601 5.63 -31.75 27.21
N GLU A 602 6.83 -31.20 27.46
CA GLU A 602 7.63 -31.46 28.66
C GLU A 602 8.10 -30.14 29.24
N SER A 603 7.81 -29.91 30.51
CA SER A 603 8.19 -28.66 31.17
C SER A 603 9.69 -28.52 31.31
N THR A 604 10.17 -27.26 31.32
CA THR A 604 11.58 -26.92 31.55
C THR A 604 11.67 -25.51 32.15
N GLY A 605 12.88 -25.13 32.57
CA GLY A 605 13.11 -23.84 33.26
C GLY A 605 12.50 -23.86 34.67
N SER A 606 11.71 -22.87 35.02
CA SER A 606 11.05 -22.73 36.33
C SER A 606 9.69 -23.40 36.44
N LEU A 607 9.20 -24.07 35.37
CA LEU A 607 7.93 -24.80 35.46
C LEU A 607 8.06 -26.07 36.30
N PRO A 608 7.08 -26.39 37.18
CA PRO A 608 7.00 -27.70 37.79
C PRO A 608 7.01 -28.79 36.72
N TYR A 609 7.65 -29.92 37.05
CA TYR A 609 7.75 -31.01 36.08
C TYR A 609 6.41 -31.57 35.68
N PHE A 610 6.18 -31.61 34.39
CA PHE A 610 5.12 -32.38 33.75
C PHE A 610 5.59 -32.90 32.39
N LYS A 611 5.04 -34.03 32.00
CA LYS A 611 5.15 -34.53 30.67
C LYS A 611 3.75 -35.03 30.24
N MET A 612 3.24 -34.48 29.15
CA MET A 612 1.88 -34.80 28.71
C MET A 612 1.82 -34.85 27.17
N ARG A 613 0.94 -35.71 26.68
CA ARG A 613 0.64 -35.81 25.26
C ARG A 613 -0.81 -35.52 24.99
N THR A 614 -1.06 -34.67 24.00
CA THR A 614 -2.41 -34.35 23.54
C THR A 614 -2.54 -34.77 22.08
N THR A 615 -3.72 -35.28 21.72
CA THR A 615 -4.11 -35.46 20.32
C THR A 615 -5.41 -34.76 20.12
N GLU A 616 -5.45 -33.88 19.10
CA GLU A 616 -6.59 -33.01 18.86
C GLU A 616 -6.91 -32.85 17.39
N ALA A 617 -8.19 -32.75 17.08
CA ALA A 617 -8.71 -32.31 15.81
C ALA A 617 -9.30 -30.91 15.97
N LYS A 618 -8.95 -30.00 15.07
CA LYS A 618 -9.48 -28.62 15.03
C LYS A 618 -10.11 -28.35 13.69
N ILE A 619 -11.27 -27.69 13.71
CA ILE A 619 -11.88 -27.04 12.55
C ILE A 619 -11.89 -25.54 12.81
N GLU A 620 -11.44 -24.79 11.83
CA GLU A 620 -11.46 -23.33 11.84
C GLU A 620 -12.08 -22.79 10.55
N LEU A 621 -13.07 -21.94 10.72
CA LEU A 621 -13.79 -21.27 9.64
C LEU A 621 -13.50 -19.78 9.74
N GLN A 622 -13.02 -19.17 8.66
CA GLN A 622 -12.75 -17.75 8.59
C GLN A 622 -13.53 -17.12 7.44
N LEU A 623 -14.19 -16.01 7.69
CA LEU A 623 -14.88 -15.19 6.72
C LEU A 623 -14.21 -13.82 6.65
N ALA A 624 -13.64 -13.47 5.48
CA ALA A 624 -12.95 -12.20 5.22
C ALA A 624 -13.27 -11.69 3.80
N PRO A 625 -14.53 -11.25 3.54
CA PRO A 625 -14.99 -10.89 2.21
C PRO A 625 -14.25 -9.64 1.70
N GLY A 626 -13.77 -9.70 0.46
CA GLY A 626 -13.06 -8.59 -0.19
C GLY A 626 -11.62 -8.36 0.34
N ARG A 627 -11.08 -9.25 1.17
CA ARG A 627 -9.71 -9.14 1.66
C ARG A 627 -8.71 -9.52 0.55
N THR A 628 -7.80 -8.60 0.25
CA THR A 628 -6.69 -8.79 -0.68
C THR A 628 -5.36 -8.97 0.05
N PHE A 629 -4.39 -9.60 -0.61
CA PHE A 629 -3.14 -9.98 0.04
C PHE A 629 -1.94 -9.71 -0.84
N ILE A 630 -0.81 -9.47 -0.19
CA ILE A 630 0.51 -9.49 -0.78
C ILE A 630 1.31 -10.65 -0.16
N ASN A 631 2.01 -11.38 -1.02
CA ASN A 631 2.87 -12.48 -0.60
C ASN A 631 4.30 -11.97 -0.44
N THR A 632 4.91 -12.23 0.71
CA THR A 632 6.35 -12.08 0.93
C THR A 632 7.00 -13.46 1.01
N LYS A 633 8.31 -13.54 0.91
CA LYS A 633 9.01 -14.82 1.10
C LYS A 633 8.78 -15.43 2.49
N GLN A 634 8.45 -14.60 3.47
CA GLN A 634 8.17 -15.04 4.84
C GLN A 634 6.70 -15.37 5.08
N ARG A 635 5.82 -14.47 4.70
CA ARG A 635 4.40 -14.57 5.03
C ARG A 635 3.53 -13.81 4.03
N ARG A 636 2.26 -14.17 4.02
CA ARG A 636 1.21 -13.45 3.32
C ARG A 636 0.68 -12.32 4.21
N ARG A 637 0.62 -11.11 3.68
CA ARG A 637 0.13 -9.93 4.40
C ARG A 637 -1.16 -9.41 3.76
N PRO A 638 -2.19 -9.08 4.55
CA PRO A 638 -3.37 -8.43 4.00
C PRO A 638 -3.07 -6.98 3.64
N VAL A 639 -3.55 -6.55 2.48
CA VAL A 639 -3.47 -5.16 2.00
C VAL A 639 -4.69 -4.39 2.44
N ASN A 640 -5.87 -4.94 2.20
CA ASN A 640 -7.13 -4.36 2.61
C ASN A 640 -7.49 -4.83 4.02
N LEU A 641 -7.29 -3.94 5.01
CA LEU A 641 -7.66 -4.18 6.41
C LEU A 641 -9.08 -3.70 6.74
N GLU A 642 -9.81 -3.16 5.77
CA GLU A 642 -11.19 -2.68 5.97
C GLU A 642 -12.19 -3.82 5.94
N ALA A 643 -11.86 -4.93 5.25
CA ALA A 643 -12.69 -6.12 5.25
C ALA A 643 -12.82 -6.67 6.68
N PRO A 644 -14.03 -6.95 7.16
CA PRO A 644 -14.19 -7.64 8.44
C PRO A 644 -13.58 -9.03 8.34
N VAL A 645 -12.95 -9.49 9.43
CA VAL A 645 -12.43 -10.85 9.53
C VAL A 645 -13.13 -11.50 10.72
N ILE A 646 -13.94 -12.50 10.45
CA ILE A 646 -14.66 -13.27 11.44
C ILE A 646 -14.08 -14.69 11.43
N THR A 647 -13.65 -15.18 12.59
CA THR A 647 -13.10 -16.53 12.72
C THR A 647 -13.86 -17.28 13.81
N LEU A 648 -14.23 -18.52 13.53
CA LEU A 648 -14.79 -19.47 14.48
C LEU A 648 -13.97 -20.75 14.44
N SER A 649 -13.54 -21.25 15.58
CA SER A 649 -12.82 -22.51 15.66
C SER A 649 -13.34 -23.39 16.79
N HIS A 650 -13.26 -24.70 16.55
CA HIS A 650 -13.57 -25.73 17.54
C HIS A 650 -12.49 -26.79 17.53
N THR A 651 -11.95 -27.09 18.70
CA THR A 651 -10.91 -28.10 18.92
C THR A 651 -11.45 -29.20 19.79
N MET A 652 -11.28 -30.44 19.39
CA MET A 652 -11.62 -31.65 20.17
C MET A 652 -10.34 -32.41 20.51
N GLY A 653 -10.06 -32.60 21.76
CA GLY A 653 -9.00 -33.47 22.27
C GLY A 653 -9.50 -34.89 22.48
N PHE A 654 -8.67 -35.87 22.17
CA PHE A 654 -9.00 -37.31 22.25
C PHE A 654 -8.13 -37.99 23.30
N ASP A 655 -8.76 -38.79 24.17
CA ASP A 655 -8.09 -39.71 25.06
C ASP A 655 -7.86 -41.06 24.35
N GLY A 656 -6.66 -41.62 24.50
CA GLY A 656 -6.25 -42.88 23.92
C GLY A 656 -5.81 -42.82 22.43
N PHE A 657 -6.36 -41.94 21.61
CA PHE A 657 -6.02 -41.83 20.18
C PHE A 657 -4.64 -41.20 19.99
N LEU A 658 -3.76 -41.88 19.24
CA LEU A 658 -2.34 -41.51 19.02
C LEU A 658 -1.59 -41.14 20.31
N GLY A 659 -1.97 -41.75 21.42
CA GLY A 659 -1.37 -41.53 22.74
C GLY A 659 -1.83 -40.24 23.42
N GLY A 660 -2.90 -39.62 22.98
CA GLY A 660 -3.56 -38.51 23.70
C GLY A 660 -4.03 -38.94 25.10
N GLN A 661 -3.87 -38.07 26.07
CA GLN A 661 -4.16 -38.38 27.50
C GLN A 661 -5.38 -37.65 28.02
N TYR A 662 -5.97 -36.74 27.22
CA TYR A 662 -7.03 -35.85 27.68
C TYR A 662 -8.15 -35.71 26.65
N LYS A 663 -9.38 -35.86 27.12
CA LYS A 663 -10.59 -35.57 26.32
C LYS A 663 -11.10 -34.19 26.67
N TYR A 664 -11.15 -33.31 25.66
CA TYR A 664 -11.62 -31.93 25.88
C TYR A 664 -12.20 -31.31 24.63
N ASN A 665 -12.94 -30.23 24.81
CA ASN A 665 -13.52 -29.41 23.77
C ASN A 665 -13.20 -27.94 24.05
N PHE A 666 -12.64 -27.24 23.07
CA PHE A 666 -12.34 -25.82 23.14
C PHE A 666 -12.96 -25.09 21.96
N THR A 667 -13.76 -24.06 22.23
CA THR A 667 -14.40 -23.23 21.18
C THR A 667 -13.90 -21.81 21.31
N GLU A 668 -13.54 -21.18 20.16
CA GLU A 668 -13.06 -19.81 20.13
C GLU A 668 -13.64 -19.08 18.93
N ALA A 669 -14.06 -17.83 19.14
CA ALA A 669 -14.54 -16.94 18.10
C ALA A 669 -13.81 -15.60 18.17
N SER A 670 -13.53 -14.99 17.02
CA SER A 670 -12.93 -13.66 16.95
C SER A 670 -13.49 -12.83 15.80
N ILE A 671 -13.45 -11.52 15.97
CA ILE A 671 -13.78 -10.55 14.94
C ILE A 671 -12.75 -9.42 14.95
N PHE A 672 -12.26 -9.07 13.76
CA PHE A 672 -11.47 -7.88 13.50
C PHE A 672 -12.23 -6.97 12.54
N LYS A 673 -12.22 -5.65 12.79
CA LYS A 673 -12.76 -4.63 11.88
C LYS A 673 -12.00 -3.32 12.04
N ARG A 674 -11.61 -2.72 10.90
CA ARG A 674 -11.11 -1.36 10.81
C ARG A 674 -12.24 -0.41 10.43
N PHE A 675 -12.33 0.70 11.14
CA PHE A 675 -13.24 1.81 10.85
C PHE A 675 -12.42 3.05 10.48
N TRP A 676 -12.70 3.61 9.32
CA TRP A 676 -12.12 4.88 8.91
C TRP A 676 -12.97 6.04 9.44
N MET A 677 -12.31 6.95 10.13
CA MET A 677 -12.92 8.12 10.77
C MET A 677 -12.67 9.41 9.95
N LYS A 678 -12.63 9.30 8.62
CA LYS A 678 -12.30 10.39 7.69
C LYS A 678 -10.97 11.05 8.08
N SER A 679 -10.94 12.39 8.25
CA SER A 679 -9.75 13.13 8.67
C SER A 679 -9.27 12.88 10.12
N TRP A 680 -9.95 12.02 10.89
CA TRP A 680 -9.58 11.60 12.24
C TRP A 680 -8.87 10.22 12.25
N GLY A 681 -8.40 9.79 11.09
CA GLY A 681 -7.64 8.54 10.99
C GLY A 681 -8.51 7.29 11.03
N LYS A 682 -8.09 6.27 11.78
CA LYS A 682 -8.70 4.94 11.78
C LYS A 682 -8.77 4.33 13.17
N ILE A 683 -9.83 3.55 13.43
CA ILE A 683 -10.00 2.75 14.64
C ILE A 683 -9.95 1.29 14.26
N ASP A 684 -9.04 0.53 14.84
CA ASP A 684 -8.98 -0.92 14.76
C ASP A 684 -9.65 -1.52 16.01
N VAL A 685 -10.58 -2.43 15.77
CA VAL A 685 -11.30 -3.16 16.83
C VAL A 685 -11.07 -4.65 16.63
N TYR A 686 -10.56 -5.31 17.65
CA TYR A 686 -10.41 -6.75 17.70
C TYR A 686 -11.08 -7.30 18.95
N ALA A 687 -12.03 -8.20 18.77
CA ALA A 687 -12.69 -8.87 19.87
C ALA A 687 -12.53 -10.38 19.72
N LYS A 688 -12.33 -11.08 20.86
CA LYS A 688 -12.11 -12.52 20.89
C LYS A 688 -12.74 -13.10 22.14
N ALA A 689 -13.35 -14.28 22.02
CA ALA A 689 -13.91 -15.00 23.16
C ALA A 689 -13.73 -16.50 22.97
N GLY A 690 -13.55 -17.23 24.10
CA GLY A 690 -13.37 -18.66 24.04
C GLY A 690 -13.75 -19.36 25.37
N ALA A 691 -14.01 -20.65 25.25
CA ALA A 691 -14.36 -21.50 26.38
C ALA A 691 -13.76 -22.89 26.24
N GLN A 692 -13.13 -23.36 27.32
CA GLN A 692 -12.73 -24.73 27.55
C GLN A 692 -13.85 -25.45 28.29
N TRP A 693 -14.48 -26.41 27.62
CA TRP A 693 -15.72 -27.00 28.12
C TRP A 693 -15.50 -28.12 29.12
N ASN A 694 -14.34 -28.72 29.17
CA ASN A 694 -14.02 -29.88 29.98
C ASN A 694 -13.11 -29.55 31.17
N GLN A 695 -13.01 -30.47 32.10
CA GLN A 695 -11.96 -30.45 33.11
C GLN A 695 -10.62 -30.83 32.46
N VAL A 696 -9.59 -30.01 32.69
CA VAL A 696 -8.26 -30.16 32.05
C VAL A 696 -7.15 -29.71 33.00
N PRO A 697 -5.91 -30.23 32.86
CA PRO A 697 -4.77 -29.73 33.60
C PRO A 697 -4.40 -28.31 33.13
N TYR A 698 -3.71 -27.53 33.99
CA TYR A 698 -3.39 -26.13 33.71
C TYR A 698 -2.70 -25.85 32.36
N PRO A 699 -1.85 -26.74 31.76
CA PRO A 699 -1.26 -26.45 30.46
C PRO A 699 -2.27 -26.40 29.29
N LEU A 700 -3.49 -26.91 29.51
CA LEU A 700 -4.60 -26.88 28.55
C LEU A 700 -5.63 -25.79 28.87
N LEU A 701 -5.46 -25.04 29.97
CA LEU A 701 -6.27 -23.88 30.27
C LEU A 701 -5.93 -22.71 29.30
N ILE A 702 -6.86 -21.78 29.22
CA ILE A 702 -6.73 -20.59 28.40
C ILE A 702 -5.75 -19.62 29.05
N MET A 703 -4.69 -19.28 28.35
CA MET A 703 -3.71 -18.29 28.76
C MET A 703 -3.89 -17.04 27.89
N PRO A 704 -3.96 -15.83 28.47
CA PRO A 704 -3.96 -14.61 27.67
C PRO A 704 -2.69 -14.51 26.82
N ALA A 705 -2.83 -14.04 25.59
CA ALA A 705 -1.70 -13.79 24.70
C ALA A 705 -0.85 -12.62 25.26
N ALA A 706 0.29 -12.90 25.86
CA ALA A 706 1.18 -11.90 26.48
C ALA A 706 2.31 -11.51 25.54
N ASN A 707 2.53 -10.21 25.36
CA ASN A 707 3.68 -9.68 24.64
C ASN A 707 4.87 -9.53 25.60
N LEU A 708 5.78 -10.48 25.59
CA LEU A 708 6.97 -10.46 26.42
C LEU A 708 8.15 -9.73 25.76
N SER A 709 8.01 -9.23 24.51
CA SER A 709 9.02 -8.50 23.76
C SER A 709 8.85 -6.98 23.93
N TYR A 710 9.93 -6.22 23.73
CA TYR A 710 9.87 -4.77 23.57
C TYR A 710 9.18 -4.36 22.27
N ILE A 711 9.07 -5.26 21.28
CA ILE A 711 8.46 -4.98 20.00
C ILE A 711 6.93 -5.07 20.12
N ILE A 712 6.21 -4.11 19.52
CA ILE A 712 4.76 -4.10 19.43
C ILE A 712 4.30 -5.38 18.70
N GLN A 713 3.45 -6.18 19.37
CA GLN A 713 2.81 -7.35 18.80
C GLN A 713 1.29 -7.12 18.73
N ARG A 714 0.68 -7.56 17.64
CA ARG A 714 -0.78 -7.47 17.49
C ARG A 714 -1.46 -8.53 18.34
N GLU A 715 -2.71 -8.29 18.73
CA GLU A 715 -3.58 -9.25 19.41
C GLU A 715 -3.02 -9.81 20.72
N THR A 716 -2.12 -9.06 21.37
CA THR A 716 -1.49 -9.45 22.64
C THR A 716 -1.65 -8.38 23.69
N PHE A 717 -1.60 -8.77 24.98
CA PHE A 717 -1.52 -7.85 26.11
C PHE A 717 -0.05 -7.49 26.41
N ASN A 718 0.22 -6.23 26.65
CA ASN A 718 1.58 -5.72 26.76
C ASN A 718 2.21 -5.85 28.15
N LEU A 719 1.39 -5.93 29.22
CA LEU A 719 1.85 -5.93 30.61
C LEU A 719 1.41 -7.17 31.39
N ILE A 720 0.79 -8.15 30.73
CA ILE A 720 0.56 -9.48 31.31
C ILE A 720 1.86 -10.28 31.20
N ASN A 721 2.26 -10.93 32.28
CA ASN A 721 3.40 -11.83 32.31
C ASN A 721 3.08 -13.20 31.68
N ASN A 722 4.14 -13.96 31.39
CA ASN A 722 4.03 -15.32 30.90
C ASN A 722 3.24 -16.19 31.91
N MET A 723 2.07 -16.72 31.52
CA MET A 723 1.16 -17.52 32.33
C MET A 723 0.58 -16.79 33.56
N GLU A 724 0.50 -15.47 33.56
CA GLU A 724 0.01 -14.74 34.75
C GLU A 724 -1.41 -15.08 35.11
N PHE A 725 -2.29 -15.34 34.14
CA PHE A 725 -3.69 -15.72 34.32
C PHE A 725 -4.00 -17.05 33.65
N LEU A 726 -4.74 -17.91 34.32
CA LEU A 726 -5.24 -19.17 33.79
C LEU A 726 -6.77 -19.19 33.96
N ASN A 727 -7.46 -19.35 32.86
CA ASN A 727 -8.92 -19.28 32.77
C ASN A 727 -9.48 -20.47 31.99
N ASP A 728 -10.74 -20.83 32.19
CA ASP A 728 -11.43 -21.77 31.30
C ASP A 728 -12.48 -21.07 30.41
N ARG A 729 -12.77 -19.79 30.65
CA ARG A 729 -13.55 -18.91 29.78
C ARG A 729 -12.92 -17.52 29.74
N TYR A 730 -13.02 -16.88 28.59
CA TYR A 730 -12.52 -15.52 28.46
C TYR A 730 -13.26 -14.76 27.38
N ALA A 731 -13.22 -13.42 27.47
CA ALA A 731 -13.51 -12.48 26.40
C ALA A 731 -12.49 -11.35 26.45
N SER A 732 -12.04 -10.93 25.29
CA SER A 732 -11.07 -9.83 25.15
C SER A 732 -11.51 -8.82 24.11
N LEU A 733 -11.13 -7.56 24.34
CA LEU A 733 -11.39 -6.45 23.45
C LEU A 733 -10.12 -5.61 23.34
N ASP A 734 -9.62 -5.37 22.11
CA ASP A 734 -8.51 -4.48 21.79
C ASP A 734 -9.03 -3.39 20.85
N VAL A 735 -8.99 -2.14 21.31
CA VAL A 735 -9.39 -0.97 20.53
C VAL A 735 -8.21 -0.03 20.43
N LYS A 736 -7.80 0.29 19.20
CA LYS A 736 -6.69 1.20 18.94
C LYS A 736 -7.13 2.28 17.93
N TRP A 737 -7.01 3.53 18.32
CA TRP A 737 -7.30 4.69 17.48
C TRP A 737 -6.00 5.37 17.07
N ASP A 738 -5.68 5.30 15.78
CA ASP A 738 -4.63 6.07 15.12
C ASP A 738 -5.27 7.35 14.58
N MET A 739 -4.98 8.49 15.21
CA MET A 739 -5.56 9.79 14.86
C MET A 739 -4.82 10.46 13.69
N SER A 740 -3.79 9.84 13.14
CA SER A 740 -3.03 10.32 11.97
C SER A 740 -2.53 11.77 12.13
N GLY A 741 -2.08 12.16 13.32
CA GLY A 741 -1.54 13.49 13.60
C GLY A 741 -2.61 14.58 13.77
N LYS A 742 -3.88 14.24 13.88
CA LYS A 742 -4.99 15.21 13.90
C LYS A 742 -4.87 16.28 14.99
N ILE A 743 -4.37 15.90 16.17
CA ILE A 743 -4.15 16.81 17.29
C ILE A 743 -2.75 17.44 17.18
N PHE A 744 -1.70 16.62 17.01
CA PHE A 744 -0.32 17.08 17.02
C PHE A 744 -0.02 18.09 15.91
N ASN A 745 -0.62 17.93 14.74
CA ASN A 745 -0.51 18.86 13.61
C ASN A 745 -1.16 20.25 13.88
N ARG A 746 -1.89 20.39 14.99
CA ARG A 746 -2.46 21.68 15.43
C ARG A 746 -1.67 22.35 16.55
N VAL A 747 -0.75 21.62 17.18
CA VAL A 747 0.13 22.16 18.23
C VAL A 747 1.36 22.80 17.59
N PRO A 748 1.66 24.10 17.83
CA PRO A 748 2.67 24.85 17.08
C PRO A 748 4.06 24.23 17.01
N LEU A 749 4.54 23.59 18.07
CA LEU A 749 5.85 22.93 18.09
C LEU A 749 5.80 21.52 17.49
N LEU A 750 4.78 20.74 17.83
CA LEU A 750 4.67 19.32 17.42
C LEU A 750 4.40 19.18 15.94
N LYS A 751 3.69 20.11 15.31
CA LYS A 751 3.36 20.06 13.87
C LYS A 751 4.58 19.95 12.94
N HIS A 752 5.76 20.43 13.36
CA HIS A 752 6.99 20.35 12.58
C HIS A 752 7.67 18.99 12.68
N LEU A 753 7.35 18.21 13.72
CA LEU A 753 7.89 16.86 13.94
C LEU A 753 7.15 15.80 13.14
N LYS A 754 5.96 16.10 12.60
CA LYS A 754 5.08 15.17 11.90
C LYS A 754 4.78 13.91 12.73
N TRP A 755 4.76 14.03 14.05
CA TRP A 755 4.42 12.92 14.93
C TRP A 755 2.91 12.66 14.89
N ARG A 756 2.54 11.39 15.03
CA ARG A 756 1.15 10.94 14.99
C ARG A 756 0.79 10.32 16.32
N GLU A 757 -0.26 10.82 16.92
CA GLU A 757 -0.76 10.30 18.18
C GLU A 757 -1.59 9.04 17.98
N ILE A 758 -1.42 8.09 18.89
CA ILE A 758 -2.21 6.87 19.01
C ILE A 758 -2.68 6.73 20.45
N ILE A 759 -3.92 6.36 20.61
CA ILE A 759 -4.50 5.91 21.88
C ILE A 759 -5.12 4.55 21.72
N GLY A 760 -5.11 3.77 22.79
CA GLY A 760 -5.73 2.44 22.77
C GLY A 760 -6.10 1.97 24.16
N ALA A 761 -6.96 0.97 24.18
CA ALA A 761 -7.32 0.26 25.39
C ALA A 761 -7.51 -1.23 25.08
N LYS A 762 -7.01 -2.07 25.98
CA LYS A 762 -7.20 -3.51 25.91
C LYS A 762 -7.84 -3.99 27.20
N MET A 763 -8.83 -4.85 27.07
CA MET A 763 -9.58 -5.41 28.17
C MET A 763 -9.62 -6.94 28.04
N LEU A 764 -9.42 -7.63 29.12
CA LEU A 764 -9.60 -9.08 29.25
C LEU A 764 -10.53 -9.35 30.41
N TRP A 765 -11.61 -10.02 30.14
CA TRP A 765 -12.44 -10.71 31.12
C TRP A 765 -12.03 -12.19 31.13
N GLY A 766 -11.84 -12.78 32.30
CA GLY A 766 -11.53 -14.20 32.47
C GLY A 766 -12.29 -14.80 33.63
N ASP A 767 -12.58 -16.07 33.51
CA ASP A 767 -13.25 -16.86 34.56
C ASP A 767 -12.63 -18.26 34.63
N LEU A 768 -12.47 -18.78 35.82
CA LEU A 768 -12.09 -20.17 36.10
C LEU A 768 -13.20 -20.84 36.90
N THR A 769 -13.97 -21.65 36.20
CA THR A 769 -15.08 -22.36 36.85
C THR A 769 -14.59 -23.36 37.89
N SER A 770 -15.46 -23.73 38.85
CA SER A 770 -15.11 -24.65 39.94
C SER A 770 -14.48 -25.96 39.46
N LYS A 771 -14.95 -26.51 38.33
CA LYS A 771 -14.43 -27.77 37.75
C LYS A 771 -12.92 -27.76 37.43
N ASN A 772 -12.34 -26.58 37.15
CA ASN A 772 -10.93 -26.41 36.75
C ASN A 772 -10.09 -25.67 37.79
N ASN A 773 -10.67 -25.28 38.91
CA ASN A 773 -9.98 -24.55 39.97
C ASN A 773 -9.36 -25.50 41.00
N PRO A 774 -8.02 -25.71 40.99
CA PRO A 774 -7.36 -26.65 41.90
C PRO A 774 -7.33 -26.18 43.36
N PHE A 775 -7.68 -24.91 43.65
CA PHE A 775 -7.66 -24.33 44.99
C PHE A 775 -8.92 -24.63 45.81
N LEU A 776 -9.96 -25.18 45.19
CA LEU A 776 -11.20 -25.53 45.87
C LEU A 776 -11.07 -26.86 46.62
N GLU A 777 -11.66 -26.95 47.79
CA GLU A 777 -11.64 -28.16 48.63
C GLU A 777 -12.22 -29.38 47.90
N GLU A 778 -13.27 -29.21 47.12
CA GLU A 778 -13.88 -30.25 46.27
C GLU A 778 -12.99 -30.87 45.23
N ASN A 779 -11.90 -30.16 44.87
CA ASN A 779 -10.94 -30.60 43.86
C ASN A 779 -9.62 -31.12 44.45
N GLN A 780 -9.50 -31.15 45.78
CA GLN A 780 -8.32 -31.71 46.42
C GLN A 780 -8.16 -33.21 46.12
N GLY A 781 -6.97 -33.60 45.66
CA GLY A 781 -6.70 -34.99 45.31
C GLY A 781 -7.17 -35.38 43.89
N ASN A 782 -7.70 -34.46 43.10
CA ASN A 782 -8.05 -34.70 41.71
C ASN A 782 -6.80 -34.87 40.83
N SER A 783 -6.59 -36.06 40.28
CA SER A 783 -5.41 -36.40 39.49
C SER A 783 -5.31 -35.69 38.15
N VAL A 784 -6.44 -35.14 37.67
CA VAL A 784 -6.44 -34.36 36.39
C VAL A 784 -5.94 -32.95 36.63
N LEU A 785 -6.26 -32.36 37.78
CA LEU A 785 -5.93 -30.97 38.11
C LEU A 785 -4.50 -30.88 38.67
N MET A 786 -3.59 -30.29 37.90
CA MET A 786 -2.24 -30.03 38.40
C MET A 786 -2.21 -28.72 39.19
N PRO A 787 -1.38 -28.62 40.29
CA PRO A 787 -1.16 -27.36 40.97
C PRO A 787 -0.66 -26.27 40.02
N PHE A 788 -1.14 -25.05 40.18
CA PHE A 788 -0.69 -23.93 39.37
C PHE A 788 0.77 -23.58 39.69
N PRO A 789 1.58 -23.29 38.67
CA PRO A 789 2.93 -22.76 38.88
C PRO A 789 2.92 -21.43 39.62
N GLU A 790 4.04 -21.12 40.30
CA GLU A 790 4.20 -19.85 41.01
C GLU A 790 3.99 -18.67 40.07
N GLY A 791 3.28 -17.62 40.53
CA GLY A 791 2.95 -16.43 39.77
C GLY A 791 1.78 -16.60 38.77
N CYS A 792 1.11 -17.76 38.75
CA CYS A 792 -0.13 -17.96 38.03
C CYS A 792 -1.32 -17.61 38.93
N ASN A 793 -2.28 -16.88 38.40
CA ASN A 793 -3.44 -16.39 39.20
C ASN A 793 -4.74 -16.75 38.49
N VAL A 794 -5.82 -16.76 39.30
CA VAL A 794 -7.19 -16.86 38.86
C VAL A 794 -7.75 -15.45 38.73
N MET A 795 -8.43 -15.15 37.64
CA MET A 795 -9.11 -13.86 37.46
C MET A 795 -10.42 -13.83 38.26
N ASP A 796 -10.74 -12.65 38.80
CA ASP A 796 -12.06 -12.38 39.38
C ASP A 796 -13.04 -12.03 38.23
N PRO A 797 -14.12 -12.80 38.01
CA PRO A 797 -15.09 -12.52 36.95
C PRO A 797 -15.76 -11.13 37.03
N LYS A 798 -15.70 -10.49 38.19
CA LYS A 798 -16.22 -9.13 38.41
C LYS A 798 -15.20 -8.03 38.11
N LYS A 799 -13.91 -8.37 37.96
CA LYS A 799 -12.81 -7.41 37.79
C LYS A 799 -12.04 -7.71 36.49
N PRO A 800 -12.36 -7.08 35.36
CA PRO A 800 -11.61 -7.29 34.13
C PRO A 800 -10.20 -6.73 34.27
N TYR A 801 -9.25 -7.37 33.59
CA TYR A 801 -7.94 -6.78 33.36
C TYR A 801 -8.05 -5.67 32.32
N VAL A 802 -7.43 -4.52 32.56
CA VAL A 802 -7.46 -3.37 31.68
C VAL A 802 -6.06 -2.76 31.57
N GLU A 803 -5.61 -2.53 30.34
CA GLU A 803 -4.45 -1.70 30.03
C GLU A 803 -4.80 -0.62 29.02
N VAL A 804 -4.19 0.56 29.16
CA VAL A 804 -4.36 1.68 28.25
C VAL A 804 -3.03 2.00 27.57
N ILE A 805 -3.11 2.48 26.35
CA ILE A 805 -1.97 2.77 25.49
C ILE A 805 -2.04 4.25 25.11
N ALA A 806 -0.92 4.94 25.24
CA ALA A 806 -0.69 6.25 24.65
C ALA A 806 0.62 6.19 23.85
N GLY A 807 0.54 6.46 22.57
CA GLY A 807 1.68 6.29 21.67
C GLY A 807 1.95 7.49 20.80
N VAL A 808 3.20 7.57 20.37
CA VAL A 808 3.68 8.50 19.35
C VAL A 808 4.30 7.66 18.24
N HIS A 809 3.71 7.76 17.09
CA HIS A 809 4.21 7.13 15.87
C HIS A 809 4.90 8.15 14.98
N ASN A 810 5.61 7.67 13.98
CA ASN A 810 6.29 8.51 13.01
C ASN A 810 7.49 9.31 13.55
N ILE A 811 8.10 8.89 14.65
CA ILE A 811 9.33 9.49 15.16
C ILE A 811 10.46 9.16 14.17
N PHE A 812 11.14 10.21 13.66
CA PHE A 812 12.13 10.07 12.58
C PHE A 812 11.61 9.29 11.34
N LYS A 813 10.29 9.32 11.08
CA LYS A 813 9.58 8.64 9.98
C LYS A 813 9.54 7.09 10.06
N ILE A 814 10.17 6.46 11.05
CA ILE A 814 10.31 5.01 11.14
C ILE A 814 10.03 4.43 12.52
N LEU A 815 10.20 5.19 13.58
CA LEU A 815 10.09 4.68 14.95
C LEU A 815 8.70 4.97 15.51
N HIS A 816 8.10 3.95 16.12
CA HIS A 816 6.85 4.03 16.85
C HIS A 816 7.14 3.67 18.31
N VAL A 817 6.65 4.47 19.24
CA VAL A 817 6.82 4.30 20.68
C VAL A 817 5.45 4.33 21.34
N GLU A 818 5.11 3.29 22.07
CA GLU A 818 3.86 3.19 22.83
C GLU A 818 4.16 3.03 24.31
N TYR A 819 3.66 3.94 25.13
CA TYR A 819 3.60 3.80 26.57
C TYR A 819 2.32 3.07 26.95
N VAL A 820 2.45 2.04 27.79
CA VAL A 820 1.34 1.22 28.24
C VAL A 820 1.22 1.32 29.75
N ARG A 821 0.01 1.48 30.25
CA ARG A 821 -0.30 1.49 31.68
C ARG A 821 -1.38 0.47 32.01
N ARG A 822 -1.07 -0.38 32.97
CA ARG A 822 -2.00 -1.34 33.58
C ARG A 822 -2.86 -0.63 34.60
N LEU A 823 -4.19 -0.82 34.55
CA LEU A 823 -5.14 -0.14 35.42
C LEU A 823 -5.67 -1.05 36.54
N THR A 824 -5.74 -2.36 36.31
CA THR A 824 -6.29 -3.34 37.25
C THR A 824 -5.27 -4.41 37.58
N TYR A 825 -5.51 -5.20 38.64
CA TYR A 825 -4.61 -6.24 39.17
C TYR A 825 -3.18 -5.76 39.45
N ASN A 826 -3.03 -4.50 39.91
CA ASN A 826 -1.75 -3.89 40.27
C ASN A 826 -1.20 -4.34 41.62
N ASP A 827 -1.99 -5.09 42.35
CA ASP A 827 -1.72 -5.68 43.65
C ASP A 827 -0.98 -7.03 43.58
N LEU A 828 -0.94 -7.65 42.40
CA LEU A 828 -0.21 -8.89 42.22
C LEU A 828 1.31 -8.67 42.32
N PRO A 829 2.05 -9.57 43.03
CA PRO A 829 3.49 -9.41 43.24
C PRO A 829 4.33 -9.30 41.97
N THR A 830 3.87 -9.95 40.89
CA THR A 830 4.52 -9.99 39.58
C THR A 830 4.02 -8.92 38.63
N ALA A 831 3.09 -8.04 39.06
CA ALA A 831 2.45 -7.09 38.16
C ALA A 831 3.39 -5.97 37.69
N HIS A 832 3.54 -5.84 36.42
CA HIS A 832 4.13 -4.66 35.79
C HIS A 832 3.07 -3.59 35.57
N LYS A 833 3.26 -2.41 36.21
CA LYS A 833 2.25 -1.33 36.20
C LYS A 833 2.32 -0.48 34.94
N HIS A 834 3.48 -0.42 34.30
CA HIS A 834 3.73 0.33 33.08
C HIS A 834 4.88 -0.28 32.27
N GLY A 835 4.92 0.03 31.01
CA GLY A 835 5.99 -0.40 30.12
C GLY A 835 6.01 0.40 28.82
N VAL A 836 7.07 0.24 28.06
CA VAL A 836 7.24 0.87 26.74
C VAL A 836 7.35 -0.22 25.70
N ARG A 837 6.69 -0.01 24.56
CA ARG A 837 6.77 -0.90 23.38
C ARG A 837 7.23 -0.08 22.19
N LEU A 838 8.00 -0.72 21.33
CA LEU A 838 8.65 -0.09 20.17
C LEU A 838 8.27 -0.84 18.90
N MET A 839 8.27 -0.16 17.79
CA MET A 839 8.18 -0.77 16.46
C MET A 839 8.97 0.08 15.48
N LEU A 840 9.72 -0.59 14.61
CA LEU A 840 10.32 0.01 13.44
C LEU A 840 9.42 -0.32 12.24
N HIS A 841 8.82 0.69 11.66
CA HIS A 841 7.92 0.55 10.53
C HIS A 841 8.00 1.78 9.64
N LEU A 842 8.23 1.58 8.34
CA LEU A 842 8.13 2.64 7.34
C LEU A 842 6.65 2.97 7.16
N ALA A 843 6.24 4.17 7.60
CA ALA A 843 4.89 4.70 7.39
C ALA A 843 4.95 5.88 6.42
N PHE A 844 4.11 5.84 5.39
CA PHE A 844 3.93 6.96 4.45
C PHE A 844 3.08 8.07 5.03
#